data_7ba09f5a65e35b2ed8632efad8d0d3e5
#
_entry.id   7ba09f5a65e35b2ed8632efad8d0d3e5
#
_cell.length_a   1.000
_cell.length_b   1.000
_cell.length_c   1.000
_cell.angle_alpha   90.00
_cell.angle_beta   90.00
_cell.angle_gamma   90.00
#
_symmetry.space_group_name_H-M   'P 1'
#
loop_
_entity.id
_entity.type
_entity.pdbx_description
1 polymer ?
#
loop_
_entity_poly.entity_id
_entity_poly.type
_entity_poly.pdbx_seq_one_letter_code
_entity_poly.pdbx_strand_id
1 'polypeptide(L)'
;MLSGKTSPPSPNIDEDKLERKVFREQLQRKRLMQLEALERKLAGFAEFNQAHLKKKPSADRGTTGRKQLASIENLRNADIANNNAIDGIDFMESPSYTNGTMRDYQIRGLNWLISMYNSNLNGILADEMGLGKTIQSISMIGYLMSVRKLKGPFLVVVPLSTLFNWMNEFARFLPSAKVLKAHATGEQSKEILAKLSDRKRSWNVAVTTYEFVTFNKLHFKRINFHYAIIDEGHRAKNENTVFASVLRTYQIQSMVLLTGTPVHNNLHELWALLNLLMPLFFSSADNFDSWFTVEDCVDPRNEQTIRLKNLLRPLLLRRTKLEVAPSIPPKVHIDIYVPPTEQMCLWTHKVVQNELQEVGRDGHIRRFRIGSRFPHLRKVIQHPYLVPGAENMDTDYVTDDIVNFSSKMILLDKLLARLKARGSKVLIFSQYVTVLKILMDYLDWREYEYCVLTGSTGHESRQSQMEEFNSPGSSKFVFLLSTRAGGLGINLVAADTVIFYDMDFNPQMDFQAEDRAHRIGQKRKVHVLRLLVRGSMDELLYHHSTRKRLLDAAVIRGTAKPDKKLETVAFEYQRTSLMANGLVDPVAIDKKVDELFDRMGNLDDPFATTDGLQEDGEIVVPGIPCDLQFNTLLNPAKISNKRKQEETVVPITAKRKRYSIHQSPLINQSE
;
A
#
# COMPACT_ATOMS: atom_id res chain seq x y z
N MET A 1 -59.13 -22.72 28.92
CA MET A 1 -58.33 -23.24 27.79
C MET A 1 -56.94 -22.54 27.80
N LEU A 2 -55.96 -23.21 28.39
CA LEU A 2 -54.59 -22.73 28.50
C LEU A 2 -53.80 -23.22 27.31
N SER A 3 -53.44 -22.32 26.39
CA SER A 3 -52.55 -22.62 25.25
C SER A 3 -51.11 -22.74 25.77
N GLY A 4 -50.61 -23.98 25.79
CA GLY A 4 -49.20 -24.26 26.10
C GLY A 4 -48.28 -23.70 24.99
N LYS A 5 -47.46 -22.76 25.35
CA LYS A 5 -46.26 -22.36 24.57
C LYS A 5 -45.18 -23.42 24.78
N THR A 6 -45.01 -24.33 23.84
CA THR A 6 -43.86 -25.20 23.79
C THR A 6 -42.62 -24.35 23.43
N SER A 7 -41.69 -24.21 24.35
CA SER A 7 -40.37 -23.67 24.10
C SER A 7 -39.63 -24.53 23.06
N PRO A 8 -38.85 -23.94 22.13
CA PRO A 8 -38.05 -24.70 21.19
C PRO A 8 -37.01 -25.55 21.92
N PRO A 9 -36.71 -26.77 21.43
CA PRO A 9 -35.74 -27.67 22.06
C PRO A 9 -34.36 -26.98 22.17
N SER A 10 -33.77 -27.09 23.35
CA SER A 10 -32.42 -26.63 23.64
C SER A 10 -31.43 -27.29 22.63
N PRO A 11 -30.48 -26.55 22.07
CA PRO A 11 -29.52 -27.10 21.09
C PRO A 11 -28.68 -28.18 21.78
N ASN A 12 -28.53 -29.31 21.09
CA ASN A 12 -27.79 -30.49 21.54
C ASN A 12 -26.27 -30.11 21.68
N ILE A 13 -25.86 -29.74 22.90
CA ILE A 13 -24.52 -29.23 23.21
C ILE A 13 -23.44 -30.28 22.90
N ASP A 14 -23.80 -31.56 22.90
CA ASP A 14 -22.86 -32.65 22.68
C ASP A 14 -22.56 -32.90 21.17
N GLU A 15 -23.53 -32.69 20.28
CA GLU A 15 -23.27 -32.74 18.83
C GLU A 15 -22.31 -31.64 18.39
N ASP A 16 -22.46 -30.42 18.88
CA ASP A 16 -21.57 -29.30 18.58
C ASP A 16 -20.12 -29.54 19.08
N LYS A 17 -19.99 -30.17 20.23
CA LYS A 17 -18.66 -30.56 20.75
C LYS A 17 -18.02 -31.64 19.88
N LEU A 18 -18.81 -32.60 19.40
CA LEU A 18 -18.33 -33.68 18.56
C LEU A 18 -17.94 -33.16 17.16
N GLU A 19 -18.77 -32.31 16.52
CA GLU A 19 -18.44 -31.70 15.22
C GLU A 19 -17.15 -30.87 15.32
N ARG A 20 -16.97 -30.09 16.37
CA ARG A 20 -15.74 -29.33 16.59
C ARG A 20 -14.52 -30.22 16.83
N LYS A 21 -14.70 -31.34 17.49
CA LYS A 21 -13.62 -32.31 17.72
C LYS A 21 -13.19 -32.93 16.38
N VAL A 22 -14.15 -33.42 15.59
CA VAL A 22 -13.92 -33.98 14.27
C VAL A 22 -13.23 -32.97 13.35
N PHE A 23 -13.71 -31.72 13.32
CA PHE A 23 -13.10 -30.67 12.52
C PHE A 23 -11.66 -30.35 12.95
N ARG A 24 -11.35 -30.34 14.24
CA ARG A 24 -9.98 -30.16 14.76
C ARG A 24 -9.06 -31.30 14.34
N GLU A 25 -9.56 -32.54 14.41
CA GLU A 25 -8.80 -33.70 13.96
C GLU A 25 -8.53 -33.65 12.44
N GLN A 26 -9.52 -33.28 11.65
CA GLN A 26 -9.34 -33.04 10.21
C GLN A 26 -8.32 -31.93 9.93
N LEU A 27 -8.35 -30.85 10.70
CA LEU A 27 -7.41 -29.75 10.56
C LEU A 27 -5.98 -30.18 10.91
N GLN A 28 -5.79 -30.98 11.94
CA GLN A 28 -4.49 -31.53 12.30
C GLN A 28 -3.96 -32.47 11.21
N ARG A 29 -4.79 -33.37 10.68
CA ARG A 29 -4.44 -34.24 9.55
C ARG A 29 -4.02 -33.44 8.33
N LYS A 30 -4.77 -32.40 7.99
CA LYS A 30 -4.46 -31.52 6.86
C LYS A 30 -3.13 -30.81 7.03
N ARG A 31 -2.78 -30.36 8.22
CA ARG A 31 -1.47 -29.74 8.52
C ARG A 31 -0.31 -30.71 8.33
N LEU A 32 -0.48 -32.00 8.70
CA LEU A 32 0.52 -33.03 8.46
C LEU A 32 0.66 -33.36 6.97
N MET A 33 -0.45 -33.43 6.22
CA MET A 33 -0.41 -33.59 4.77
C MET A 33 0.28 -32.41 4.08
N GLN A 34 0.12 -31.18 4.61
CA GLN A 34 0.85 -30.00 4.11
C GLN A 34 2.36 -30.18 4.26
N LEU A 35 2.82 -30.66 5.40
CA LEU A 35 4.23 -30.92 5.65
C LEU A 35 4.78 -31.94 4.65
N GLU A 36 4.12 -33.09 4.50
CA GLU A 36 4.53 -34.16 3.57
C GLU A 36 4.51 -33.71 2.10
N ALA A 37 3.49 -32.92 1.72
CA ALA A 37 3.38 -32.38 0.36
C ALA A 37 4.49 -31.38 0.05
N LEU A 38 4.88 -30.56 1.03
CA LEU A 38 5.97 -29.62 0.89
C LEU A 38 7.32 -30.34 0.87
N GLU A 39 7.53 -31.31 1.74
CA GLU A 39 8.75 -32.15 1.75
C GLU A 39 8.95 -32.86 0.41
N ARG A 40 7.89 -33.43 -0.17
CA ARG A 40 7.96 -34.06 -1.51
C ARG A 40 8.30 -33.07 -2.62
N LYS A 41 7.76 -31.85 -2.58
CA LYS A 41 8.08 -30.78 -3.56
C LYS A 41 9.48 -30.19 -3.35
N LEU A 42 10.02 -30.31 -2.15
CA LEU A 42 11.31 -29.77 -1.72
C LEU A 42 12.32 -30.85 -1.35
N ALA A 43 12.26 -32.05 -1.97
CA ALA A 43 13.12 -33.16 -1.64
C ALA A 43 14.62 -32.80 -1.57
N GLY A 44 15.09 -31.89 -2.45
CA GLY A 44 16.45 -31.35 -2.37
C GLY A 44 16.71 -30.38 -1.20
N PHE A 45 15.66 -29.87 -0.52
CA PHE A 45 15.80 -29.00 0.64
C PHE A 45 15.92 -29.78 1.96
N ALA A 46 15.38 -31.00 2.01
CA ALA A 46 15.50 -31.90 3.15
C ALA A 46 16.97 -32.33 3.39
N GLU A 47 17.73 -32.54 2.31
CA GLU A 47 19.18 -32.85 2.41
C GLU A 47 19.98 -31.68 2.97
N PHE A 48 19.60 -30.43 2.63
CA PHE A 48 20.22 -29.25 3.18
C PHE A 48 19.96 -29.06 4.68
N ASN A 49 18.73 -29.30 5.14
CA ASN A 49 18.40 -29.30 6.56
C ASN A 49 19.21 -30.28 7.38
N GLN A 50 19.41 -31.50 6.87
CA GLN A 50 20.21 -32.53 7.55
C GLN A 50 21.71 -32.17 7.62
N ALA A 51 22.24 -31.50 6.59
CA ALA A 51 23.65 -31.09 6.57
C ALA A 51 23.94 -29.95 7.56
N HIS A 52 22.99 -29.05 7.78
CA HIS A 52 23.13 -27.92 8.73
C HIS A 52 22.85 -28.35 10.19
N LEU A 53 21.92 -29.27 10.41
CA LEU A 53 21.62 -29.79 11.74
C LEU A 53 22.77 -30.64 12.31
N LYS A 54 23.63 -31.25 11.46
CA LYS A 54 24.83 -31.99 11.88
C LYS A 54 25.96 -31.08 12.40
N LYS A 55 25.86 -29.76 12.23
CA LYS A 55 26.89 -28.81 12.69
C LYS A 55 26.67 -28.21 14.07
N LYS A 56 25.57 -28.52 14.79
CA LYS A 56 25.35 -28.09 16.19
C LYS A 56 25.25 -29.31 17.11
N PRO A 57 25.89 -29.26 18.31
CA PRO A 57 25.83 -30.39 19.25
C PRO A 57 24.41 -30.55 19.81
N SER A 58 24.02 -31.81 19.89
CA SER A 58 22.71 -32.29 20.33
C SER A 58 22.44 -31.98 21.80
N ALA A 59 21.38 -31.30 22.09
CA ALA A 59 20.73 -31.31 23.40
C ALA A 59 19.28 -31.77 23.22
N ASP A 60 19.00 -32.87 23.85
CA ASP A 60 17.71 -33.41 24.27
C ASP A 60 16.58 -33.64 23.24
N ARG A 61 16.42 -34.91 22.84
CA ARG A 61 15.24 -35.44 22.16
C ARG A 61 14.34 -36.15 23.15
N GLY A 62 13.29 -35.47 23.61
CA GLY A 62 12.23 -36.11 24.37
C GLY A 62 11.42 -37.12 23.55
N THR A 63 11.13 -38.24 24.16
CA THR A 63 10.52 -39.50 23.65
C THR A 63 9.04 -39.39 23.19
N THR A 64 8.48 -38.20 23.03
CA THR A 64 7.05 -37.98 22.70
C THR A 64 6.71 -38.09 21.22
N GLY A 65 7.68 -37.97 20.31
CA GLY A 65 7.44 -37.96 18.86
C GLY A 65 7.14 -39.36 18.25
N ARG A 66 7.62 -40.44 18.83
CA ARG A 66 7.47 -41.80 18.25
C ARG A 66 6.07 -42.40 18.43
N LYS A 67 5.35 -42.08 19.50
CA LYS A 67 3.97 -42.56 19.71
C LYS A 67 2.93 -41.84 18.84
N GLN A 68 3.19 -40.63 18.37
CA GLN A 68 2.33 -39.90 17.43
C GLN A 68 2.46 -40.42 16.00
N LEU A 69 3.63 -40.83 15.56
CA LEU A 69 3.87 -41.38 14.21
C LEU A 69 3.14 -42.69 13.95
N ALA A 70 3.08 -43.60 14.92
CA ALA A 70 2.41 -44.90 14.78
C ALA A 70 0.87 -44.80 14.69
N SER A 71 0.25 -43.80 15.30
CA SER A 71 -1.19 -43.56 15.16
C SER A 71 -1.55 -42.92 13.81
N ILE A 72 -0.60 -42.30 13.11
CA ILE A 72 -0.75 -41.63 11.82
C ILE A 72 -0.77 -42.63 10.65
N GLU A 73 0.03 -43.70 10.74
CA GLU A 73 0.07 -44.75 9.70
C GLU A 73 -1.26 -45.50 9.55
N ASN A 74 -1.98 -45.73 10.64
CA ASN A 74 -3.29 -46.42 10.59
C ASN A 74 -4.42 -45.53 10.01
N LEU A 75 -4.21 -44.22 10.00
CA LEU A 75 -5.17 -43.25 9.41
C LEU A 75 -4.92 -43.02 7.91
N ARG A 76 -3.74 -43.40 7.43
CA ARG A 76 -3.24 -43.21 6.06
C ARG A 76 -4.00 -44.01 5.01
N ASN A 77 -4.49 -45.19 5.37
CA ASN A 77 -5.05 -46.13 4.42
C ASN A 77 -6.56 -45.91 4.11
N ALA A 78 -7.27 -45.16 4.93
CA ALA A 78 -8.70 -44.92 4.75
C ALA A 78 -9.04 -43.74 3.82
N ASP A 79 -8.16 -42.75 3.73
CA ASP A 79 -8.44 -41.48 2.99
C ASP A 79 -7.95 -41.52 1.53
N ILE A 80 -7.08 -42.47 1.16
CA ILE A 80 -6.55 -42.59 -0.21
C ILE A 80 -7.64 -43.08 -1.19
N ALA A 81 -8.60 -43.86 -0.72
CA ALA A 81 -9.67 -44.40 -1.55
C ALA A 81 -10.73 -43.38 -1.98
N ASN A 82 -10.94 -42.30 -1.22
CA ASN A 82 -12.01 -41.30 -1.49
C ASN A 82 -11.57 -40.06 -2.29
N ASN A 83 -10.24 -39.81 -2.44
CA ASN A 83 -9.75 -38.59 -3.09
C ASN A 83 -9.42 -38.73 -4.58
N ASN A 84 -9.43 -39.95 -5.14
CA ASN A 84 -8.96 -40.21 -6.51
C ASN A 84 -9.96 -39.85 -7.63
N ALA A 85 -11.14 -39.33 -7.32
CA ALA A 85 -12.19 -39.13 -8.32
C ALA A 85 -12.34 -37.69 -8.87
N ILE A 86 -11.61 -36.69 -8.33
CA ILE A 86 -11.77 -35.27 -8.73
C ILE A 86 -10.42 -34.56 -8.97
N ASP A 87 -9.34 -35.31 -9.17
CA ASP A 87 -8.05 -34.72 -9.50
C ASP A 87 -8.00 -34.37 -11.00
N GLY A 88 -7.87 -33.08 -11.30
CA GLY A 88 -7.48 -32.63 -12.64
C GLY A 88 -8.44 -31.70 -13.37
N ILE A 89 -9.26 -30.88 -12.68
CA ILE A 89 -10.00 -29.82 -13.39
C ILE A 89 -9.07 -28.63 -13.59
N ASP A 90 -8.48 -28.53 -14.77
CA ASP A 90 -7.85 -27.31 -15.28
C ASP A 90 -8.84 -26.55 -16.16
N PHE A 91 -9.19 -25.35 -15.75
CA PHE A 91 -10.01 -24.47 -16.57
C PHE A 91 -9.17 -23.92 -17.72
N MET A 92 -9.66 -24.04 -18.94
CA MET A 92 -9.08 -23.41 -20.13
C MET A 92 -9.77 -22.09 -20.46
N GLU A 93 -11.00 -21.90 -19.97
CA GLU A 93 -11.82 -20.72 -20.14
C GLU A 93 -12.42 -20.25 -18.80
N SER A 94 -13.06 -19.09 -18.84
CA SER A 94 -13.72 -18.55 -17.63
C SER A 94 -14.79 -19.53 -17.13
N PRO A 95 -14.74 -19.93 -15.84
CA PRO A 95 -15.72 -20.84 -15.29
C PRO A 95 -17.14 -20.29 -15.38
N SER A 96 -18.11 -21.12 -15.71
CA SER A 96 -19.52 -20.74 -15.85
C SER A 96 -20.18 -20.19 -14.58
N TYR A 97 -19.62 -20.50 -13.41
CA TYR A 97 -20.09 -19.97 -12.13
C TYR A 97 -19.58 -18.56 -11.83
N THR A 98 -18.58 -18.07 -12.58
CA THR A 98 -18.05 -16.71 -12.45
C THR A 98 -18.69 -15.82 -13.50
N ASN A 99 -19.41 -14.79 -13.06
CA ASN A 99 -20.00 -13.83 -13.97
C ASN A 99 -18.92 -12.88 -14.52
N GLY A 100 -18.70 -12.90 -15.83
CA GLY A 100 -17.67 -12.11 -16.51
C GLY A 100 -16.51 -12.95 -17.04
N THR A 101 -15.70 -12.33 -17.90
CA THR A 101 -14.59 -13.00 -18.58
C THR A 101 -13.28 -12.79 -17.84
N MET A 102 -12.62 -13.87 -17.46
CA MET A 102 -11.26 -13.85 -16.91
C MET A 102 -10.24 -13.86 -18.07
N ARG A 103 -9.13 -13.17 -17.89
CA ARG A 103 -7.98 -13.23 -18.81
C ARG A 103 -7.23 -14.56 -18.64
N ASP A 104 -6.51 -15.00 -19.67
CA ASP A 104 -5.78 -16.28 -19.65
C ASP A 104 -4.87 -16.45 -18.43
N TYR A 105 -4.10 -15.41 -18.07
CA TYR A 105 -3.27 -15.48 -16.90
C TYR A 105 -4.07 -15.55 -15.59
N GLN A 106 -5.28 -14.98 -15.53
CA GLN A 106 -6.15 -15.08 -14.35
C GLN A 106 -6.71 -16.49 -14.22
N ILE A 107 -7.02 -17.13 -15.34
CA ILE A 107 -7.45 -18.55 -15.38
C ILE A 107 -6.30 -19.44 -14.89
N ARG A 108 -5.06 -19.22 -15.40
CA ARG A 108 -3.88 -19.93 -14.88
C ARG A 108 -3.68 -19.70 -13.39
N GLY A 109 -3.97 -18.48 -12.89
CA GLY A 109 -3.90 -18.18 -11.45
C GLY A 109 -4.97 -18.90 -10.64
N LEU A 110 -6.19 -19.02 -11.16
CA LEU A 110 -7.24 -19.82 -10.56
C LEU A 110 -6.85 -21.31 -10.50
N ASN A 111 -6.34 -21.87 -11.60
CA ASN A 111 -5.88 -23.26 -11.64
C ASN A 111 -4.73 -23.50 -10.63
N TRP A 112 -3.82 -22.52 -10.47
CA TRP A 112 -2.81 -22.60 -9.43
C TRP A 112 -3.41 -22.63 -8.02
N LEU A 113 -4.42 -21.79 -7.72
CA LEU A 113 -5.13 -21.80 -6.43
C LEU A 113 -5.84 -23.15 -6.18
N ILE A 114 -6.44 -23.72 -7.22
CA ILE A 114 -7.10 -25.03 -7.16
C ILE A 114 -6.05 -26.12 -6.90
N SER A 115 -4.92 -26.10 -7.61
CA SER A 115 -3.82 -27.05 -7.40
C SER A 115 -3.26 -26.95 -5.98
N MET A 116 -3.10 -25.75 -5.43
CA MET A 116 -2.67 -25.53 -4.04
C MET A 116 -3.67 -26.15 -3.06
N TYR A 117 -4.98 -25.91 -3.27
CA TYR A 117 -6.04 -26.45 -2.43
C TYR A 117 -6.05 -27.97 -2.47
N ASN A 118 -5.99 -28.58 -3.67
CA ASN A 118 -5.97 -30.04 -3.87
C ASN A 118 -4.72 -30.71 -3.28
N SER A 119 -3.58 -30.00 -3.35
CA SER A 119 -2.31 -30.44 -2.72
C SER A 119 -2.27 -30.17 -1.20
N ASN A 120 -3.35 -29.69 -0.59
CA ASN A 120 -3.39 -29.27 0.81
C ASN A 120 -2.34 -28.22 1.18
N LEU A 121 -1.92 -27.39 0.23
CA LEU A 121 -0.95 -26.32 0.48
C LEU A 121 -1.67 -24.97 0.60
N ASN A 122 -1.11 -24.09 1.42
CA ASN A 122 -1.47 -22.69 1.48
C ASN A 122 -0.44 -21.88 0.68
N GLY A 123 -0.85 -20.76 0.10
CA GLY A 123 0.03 -20.01 -0.79
C GLY A 123 -0.16 -18.49 -0.74
N ILE A 124 0.72 -17.81 -1.45
CA ILE A 124 0.73 -16.35 -1.58
C ILE A 124 0.48 -16.03 -3.06
N LEU A 125 -0.66 -15.41 -3.36
CA LEU A 125 -0.90 -14.82 -4.67
C LEU A 125 -0.35 -13.40 -4.68
N ALA A 126 0.84 -13.26 -5.27
CA ALA A 126 1.67 -12.07 -5.22
C ALA A 126 1.73 -11.31 -6.55
N ASP A 127 0.75 -11.48 -7.42
CA ASP A 127 0.63 -10.75 -8.68
C ASP A 127 0.74 -9.24 -8.47
N GLU A 128 1.34 -8.55 -9.43
CA GLU A 128 1.44 -7.08 -9.40
C GLU A 128 0.04 -6.45 -9.21
N MET A 129 0.00 -5.28 -8.57
CA MET A 129 -1.27 -4.60 -8.32
C MET A 129 -1.99 -4.26 -9.63
N GLY A 130 -3.33 -4.41 -9.65
CA GLY A 130 -4.13 -4.18 -10.85
C GLY A 130 -4.29 -5.37 -11.78
N LEU A 131 -3.66 -6.52 -11.54
CA LEU A 131 -3.80 -7.75 -12.33
C LEU A 131 -5.04 -8.60 -11.98
N GLY A 132 -5.89 -8.14 -11.06
CA GLY A 132 -7.17 -8.82 -10.75
C GLY A 132 -7.02 -10.00 -9.81
N LYS A 133 -6.24 -9.89 -8.74
CA LYS A 133 -6.20 -10.87 -7.65
C LYS A 133 -7.57 -11.15 -7.06
N THR A 134 -8.41 -10.13 -6.98
CA THR A 134 -9.78 -10.22 -6.43
C THR A 134 -10.66 -11.19 -7.23
N ILE A 135 -10.72 -11.07 -8.56
CA ILE A 135 -11.53 -11.98 -9.39
C ILE A 135 -11.01 -13.41 -9.31
N GLN A 136 -9.70 -13.63 -9.30
CA GLN A 136 -9.11 -14.96 -9.14
C GLN A 136 -9.52 -15.60 -7.81
N SER A 137 -9.50 -14.82 -6.74
CA SER A 137 -9.87 -15.28 -5.39
C SER A 137 -11.35 -15.52 -5.22
N ILE A 138 -12.20 -14.68 -5.80
CA ILE A 138 -13.66 -14.87 -5.81
C ILE A 138 -14.02 -16.12 -6.63
N SER A 139 -13.37 -16.32 -7.79
CA SER A 139 -13.56 -17.52 -8.62
C SER A 139 -13.12 -18.79 -7.90
N MET A 140 -12.11 -18.73 -7.04
CA MET A 140 -11.73 -19.85 -6.18
C MET A 140 -12.84 -20.21 -5.18
N ILE A 141 -13.48 -19.22 -4.56
CA ILE A 141 -14.68 -19.49 -3.72
C ILE A 141 -15.80 -20.08 -4.56
N GLY A 142 -16.02 -19.57 -5.78
CA GLY A 142 -16.98 -20.14 -6.74
C GLY A 142 -16.70 -21.60 -7.06
N TYR A 143 -15.44 -21.98 -7.27
CA TYR A 143 -15.01 -23.36 -7.44
C TYR A 143 -15.37 -24.23 -6.22
N LEU A 144 -15.07 -23.77 -5.02
CA LEU A 144 -15.40 -24.50 -3.80
C LEU A 144 -16.90 -24.69 -3.62
N MET A 145 -17.70 -23.69 -3.97
CA MET A 145 -19.17 -23.76 -3.88
C MET A 145 -19.79 -24.62 -5.00
N SER A 146 -19.37 -24.41 -6.24
CA SER A 146 -20.04 -25.00 -7.41
C SER A 146 -19.52 -26.39 -7.75
N VAL A 147 -18.21 -26.62 -7.66
CA VAL A 147 -17.58 -27.90 -8.01
C VAL A 147 -17.43 -28.80 -6.77
N ARG A 148 -16.85 -28.27 -5.69
CA ARG A 148 -16.64 -29.02 -4.45
C ARG A 148 -17.90 -29.10 -3.56
N LYS A 149 -18.99 -28.41 -3.93
CA LYS A 149 -20.29 -28.38 -3.22
C LYS A 149 -20.20 -27.93 -1.76
N LEU A 150 -19.16 -27.16 -1.41
CA LEU A 150 -19.01 -26.64 -0.07
C LEU A 150 -19.89 -25.41 0.15
N LYS A 151 -20.77 -25.44 1.15
CA LYS A 151 -21.66 -24.33 1.48
C LYS A 151 -21.00 -23.19 2.27
N GLY A 152 -19.70 -23.31 2.56
CA GLY A 152 -18.98 -22.44 3.46
C GLY A 152 -19.02 -22.93 4.92
N PRO A 153 -18.61 -22.13 5.88
CA PRO A 153 -18.30 -20.70 5.79
C PRO A 153 -16.90 -20.40 5.20
N PHE A 154 -16.84 -19.32 4.46
CA PHE A 154 -15.60 -18.76 3.93
C PHE A 154 -15.33 -17.42 4.58
N LEU A 155 -14.06 -17.11 4.83
CA LEU A 155 -13.63 -15.87 5.45
C LEU A 155 -12.82 -15.02 4.46
N VAL A 156 -13.14 -13.74 4.35
CA VAL A 156 -12.35 -12.78 3.57
C VAL A 156 -12.01 -11.60 4.50
N VAL A 157 -10.73 -11.44 4.80
CA VAL A 157 -10.24 -10.35 5.65
C VAL A 157 -9.57 -9.31 4.76
N VAL A 158 -10.04 -8.07 4.84
CA VAL A 158 -9.62 -6.98 3.96
C VAL A 158 -9.35 -5.69 4.74
N PRO A 159 -8.55 -4.77 4.21
CA PRO A 159 -8.50 -3.41 4.74
C PRO A 159 -9.88 -2.72 4.68
N LEU A 160 -10.18 -1.86 5.66
CA LEU A 160 -11.46 -1.14 5.71
C LEU A 160 -11.76 -0.38 4.40
N SER A 161 -10.74 0.20 3.80
CA SER A 161 -10.85 0.97 2.55
C SER A 161 -11.24 0.13 1.33
N THR A 162 -10.99 -1.18 1.34
CA THR A 162 -11.31 -2.10 0.24
C THR A 162 -12.57 -2.94 0.50
N LEU A 163 -13.13 -2.88 1.71
CA LEU A 163 -14.26 -3.69 2.12
C LEU A 163 -15.46 -3.58 1.16
N PHE A 164 -15.83 -2.36 0.80
CA PHE A 164 -16.96 -2.13 -0.09
C PHE A 164 -16.66 -2.59 -1.52
N ASN A 165 -15.45 -2.37 -2.00
CA ASN A 165 -15.04 -2.88 -3.31
C ASN A 165 -15.16 -4.42 -3.37
N TRP A 166 -14.73 -5.12 -2.32
CA TRP A 166 -14.91 -6.59 -2.25
C TRP A 166 -16.36 -7.00 -2.26
N MET A 167 -17.26 -6.26 -1.57
CA MET A 167 -18.71 -6.53 -1.60
C MET A 167 -19.26 -6.38 -3.02
N ASN A 168 -18.89 -5.31 -3.72
CA ASN A 168 -19.32 -5.06 -5.11
C ASN A 168 -18.76 -6.11 -6.08
N GLU A 169 -17.50 -6.50 -5.92
CA GLU A 169 -16.85 -7.52 -6.75
C GLU A 169 -17.52 -8.91 -6.54
N PHE A 170 -17.90 -9.27 -5.31
CA PHE A 170 -18.70 -10.47 -5.07
C PHE A 170 -20.07 -10.40 -5.74
N ALA A 171 -20.79 -9.30 -5.61
CA ALA A 171 -22.08 -9.11 -6.25
C ALA A 171 -21.98 -9.19 -7.78
N ARG A 172 -20.87 -8.71 -8.34
CA ARG A 172 -20.60 -8.73 -9.78
C ARG A 172 -20.19 -10.11 -10.30
N PHE A 173 -19.19 -10.74 -9.67
CA PHE A 173 -18.55 -11.94 -10.20
C PHE A 173 -19.10 -13.25 -9.66
N LEU A 174 -19.68 -13.25 -8.47
CA LEU A 174 -20.26 -14.45 -7.86
C LEU A 174 -21.61 -14.13 -7.16
N PRO A 175 -22.63 -13.70 -7.90
CA PRO A 175 -23.93 -13.31 -7.33
C PRO A 175 -24.64 -14.46 -6.60
N SER A 176 -24.28 -15.72 -6.87
CA SER A 176 -24.79 -16.89 -6.16
C SER A 176 -24.32 -17.00 -4.70
N ALA A 177 -23.24 -16.32 -4.33
CA ALA A 177 -22.73 -16.33 -2.96
C ALA A 177 -23.54 -15.39 -2.06
N LYS A 178 -24.00 -15.90 -0.93
CA LYS A 178 -24.62 -15.10 0.12
C LYS A 178 -23.51 -14.48 0.99
N VAL A 179 -23.23 -13.21 0.75
CA VAL A 179 -22.11 -12.49 1.38
C VAL A 179 -22.60 -11.67 2.57
N LEU A 180 -22.00 -11.91 3.73
CA LEU A 180 -22.23 -11.11 4.94
C LEU A 180 -21.12 -10.06 5.06
N LYS A 181 -21.48 -8.77 5.07
CA LYS A 181 -20.60 -7.68 5.47
C LYS A 181 -20.42 -7.72 6.98
N ALA A 182 -19.34 -8.33 7.45
CA ALA A 182 -19.04 -8.48 8.87
C ALA A 182 -18.18 -7.31 9.37
N HIS A 183 -18.74 -6.11 9.35
CA HIS A 183 -18.14 -4.89 9.86
C HIS A 183 -19.21 -3.86 10.22
N ALA A 184 -19.20 -3.38 11.46
CA ALA A 184 -19.99 -2.26 11.93
C ALA A 184 -19.38 -1.69 13.22
N THR A 185 -19.86 -0.54 13.64
CA THR A 185 -19.56 0.12 14.92
C THR A 185 -20.82 0.22 15.78
N GLY A 186 -20.64 0.36 17.08
CA GLY A 186 -21.76 0.53 18.02
C GLY A 186 -22.73 -0.65 18.05
N GLU A 187 -24.03 -0.36 18.13
CA GLU A 187 -25.08 -1.39 18.29
C GLU A 187 -25.25 -2.32 17.10
N GLN A 188 -25.03 -1.82 15.89
CA GLN A 188 -25.08 -2.64 14.67
C GLN A 188 -24.06 -3.80 14.71
N SER A 189 -22.95 -3.61 15.45
CA SER A 189 -21.97 -4.68 15.65
C SER A 189 -22.59 -5.91 16.33
N LYS A 190 -23.49 -5.71 17.31
CA LYS A 190 -24.16 -6.81 18.03
C LYS A 190 -25.03 -7.66 17.09
N GLU A 191 -25.76 -7.00 16.18
CA GLU A 191 -26.60 -7.69 15.19
C GLU A 191 -25.75 -8.55 14.24
N ILE A 192 -24.64 -7.99 13.75
CA ILE A 192 -23.72 -8.73 12.88
C ILE A 192 -23.10 -9.93 13.60
N LEU A 193 -22.69 -9.75 14.87
CA LEU A 193 -22.13 -10.83 15.68
C LEU A 193 -23.17 -11.93 15.98
N ALA A 194 -24.44 -11.56 16.14
CA ALA A 194 -25.53 -12.53 16.23
C ALA A 194 -25.69 -13.33 14.93
N LYS A 195 -25.69 -12.66 13.75
CA LYS A 195 -25.72 -13.32 12.44
C LYS A 195 -24.52 -14.23 12.21
N LEU A 196 -23.32 -13.82 12.64
CA LEU A 196 -22.09 -14.64 12.55
C LEU A 196 -22.21 -15.90 13.43
N SER A 197 -22.84 -15.80 14.58
CA SER A 197 -22.97 -16.89 15.56
C SER A 197 -24.16 -17.82 15.26
N ASP A 198 -25.04 -17.45 14.35
CA ASP A 198 -26.21 -18.27 13.98
C ASP A 198 -25.77 -19.57 13.29
N ARG A 199 -26.22 -20.69 13.84
CA ARG A 199 -25.93 -22.04 13.32
C ARG A 199 -26.58 -22.32 11.96
N LYS A 200 -27.77 -21.77 11.71
CA LYS A 200 -28.49 -21.95 10.46
C LYS A 200 -27.89 -21.18 9.29
N ARG A 201 -26.87 -20.37 9.55
CA ARG A 201 -26.10 -19.54 8.62
C ARG A 201 -26.84 -19.19 7.35
N SER A 202 -27.38 -17.99 7.30
CA SER A 202 -27.99 -17.43 6.10
C SER A 202 -26.95 -16.95 5.06
N TRP A 203 -25.65 -17.15 5.33
CA TRP A 203 -24.52 -16.65 4.54
C TRP A 203 -23.48 -17.74 4.25
N ASN A 204 -22.78 -17.59 3.12
CA ASN A 204 -21.66 -18.46 2.72
C ASN A 204 -20.31 -17.84 3.01
N VAL A 205 -20.17 -16.50 2.78
CA VAL A 205 -18.94 -15.75 2.86
C VAL A 205 -19.10 -14.62 3.86
N ALA A 206 -18.15 -14.49 4.80
CA ALA A 206 -18.03 -13.33 5.68
C ALA A 206 -16.87 -12.46 5.20
N VAL A 207 -17.17 -11.25 4.72
CA VAL A 207 -16.16 -10.24 4.39
C VAL A 207 -16.03 -9.30 5.57
N THR A 208 -14.82 -9.19 6.13
CA THR A 208 -14.56 -8.46 7.37
C THR A 208 -13.28 -7.66 7.30
N THR A 209 -13.05 -6.77 8.29
CA THR A 209 -11.82 -6.00 8.39
C THR A 209 -10.86 -6.59 9.42
N TYR A 210 -9.58 -6.23 9.30
CA TYR A 210 -8.53 -6.63 10.24
C TYR A 210 -8.87 -6.28 11.70
N GLU A 211 -9.39 -5.08 11.88
CA GLU A 211 -9.76 -4.57 13.18
C GLU A 211 -10.96 -5.34 13.74
N PHE A 212 -12.03 -5.49 12.95
CA PHE A 212 -13.26 -6.16 13.38
C PHE A 212 -13.04 -7.64 13.75
N VAL A 213 -12.26 -8.36 12.92
CA VAL A 213 -11.93 -9.77 13.19
C VAL A 213 -11.07 -9.92 14.45
N THR A 214 -10.20 -8.94 14.72
CA THR A 214 -9.31 -8.96 15.89
C THR A 214 -10.06 -8.64 17.19
N PHE A 215 -10.89 -7.61 17.18
CA PHE A 215 -11.67 -7.22 18.36
C PHE A 215 -12.71 -8.28 18.74
N ASN A 216 -13.32 -8.92 17.76
CA ASN A 216 -14.38 -9.90 17.98
C ASN A 216 -13.89 -11.37 17.94
N LYS A 217 -12.64 -11.61 18.36
CA LYS A 217 -11.93 -12.89 18.26
C LYS A 217 -12.74 -14.10 18.79
N LEU A 218 -13.54 -13.91 19.84
CA LEU A 218 -14.30 -15.01 20.45
C LEU A 218 -15.41 -15.53 19.52
N HIS A 219 -16.05 -14.66 18.74
CA HIS A 219 -17.09 -15.05 17.78
C HIS A 219 -16.47 -15.81 16.59
N PHE A 220 -15.41 -15.26 15.99
CA PHE A 220 -14.74 -15.88 14.85
C PHE A 220 -14.04 -17.20 15.20
N LYS A 221 -13.46 -17.33 16.41
CA LYS A 221 -12.85 -18.57 16.91
C LYS A 221 -13.81 -19.76 16.98
N ARG A 222 -15.12 -19.49 17.09
CA ARG A 222 -16.17 -20.53 17.16
C ARG A 222 -16.58 -21.05 15.79
N ILE A 223 -16.13 -20.44 14.71
CA ILE A 223 -16.51 -20.77 13.34
C ILE A 223 -15.40 -21.61 12.71
N ASN A 224 -15.78 -22.69 12.05
CA ASN A 224 -14.88 -23.58 11.30
C ASN A 224 -14.86 -23.13 9.83
N PHE A 225 -13.85 -22.38 9.42
CA PHE A 225 -13.75 -21.86 8.07
C PHE A 225 -13.10 -22.89 7.12
N HIS A 226 -13.76 -23.20 6.01
CA HIS A 226 -13.19 -24.07 4.98
C HIS A 226 -12.08 -23.40 4.19
N TYR A 227 -12.23 -22.10 3.91
CA TYR A 227 -11.23 -21.33 3.18
C TYR A 227 -11.16 -19.90 3.69
N ALA A 228 -9.96 -19.34 3.76
CA ALA A 228 -9.76 -17.95 4.11
C ALA A 228 -8.92 -17.22 3.06
N ILE A 229 -9.32 -16.00 2.74
CA ILE A 229 -8.60 -15.08 1.89
C ILE A 229 -8.21 -13.88 2.75
N ILE A 230 -6.92 -13.57 2.79
CA ILE A 230 -6.38 -12.43 3.53
C ILE A 230 -5.81 -11.44 2.51
N ASP A 231 -6.53 -10.36 2.25
CA ASP A 231 -6.11 -9.32 1.32
C ASP A 231 -5.13 -8.35 1.98
N GLU A 232 -4.13 -7.87 1.23
CA GLU A 232 -2.98 -7.12 1.74
C GLU A 232 -2.27 -7.86 2.88
N GLY A 233 -1.95 -9.14 2.63
CA GLY A 233 -1.36 -10.08 3.59
C GLY A 233 -0.06 -9.59 4.24
N HIS A 234 0.61 -8.60 3.66
CA HIS A 234 1.75 -7.92 4.27
C HIS A 234 1.44 -7.29 5.64
N ARG A 235 0.17 -7.05 5.99
CA ARG A 235 -0.22 -6.62 7.35
C ARG A 235 0.03 -7.69 8.43
N ALA A 236 0.20 -8.95 8.04
CA ALA A 236 0.54 -10.06 8.93
C ALA A 236 2.05 -10.38 8.98
N LYS A 237 2.90 -9.54 8.38
CA LYS A 237 4.36 -9.71 8.26
C LYS A 237 5.14 -9.66 9.59
N ASN A 238 4.53 -9.21 10.65
CA ASN A 238 5.09 -9.26 12.00
C ASN A 238 4.26 -10.26 12.81
N GLU A 239 4.87 -11.36 13.21
CA GLU A 239 4.27 -12.45 13.97
C GLU A 239 3.77 -12.01 15.36
N ASN A 240 4.32 -10.91 15.89
CA ASN A 240 3.97 -10.35 17.19
C ASN A 240 2.75 -9.42 17.15
N THR A 241 2.19 -9.16 15.96
CA THR A 241 0.97 -8.37 15.87
C THR A 241 -0.22 -9.11 16.49
N VAL A 242 -1.12 -8.35 17.11
CA VAL A 242 -2.36 -8.90 17.68
C VAL A 242 -3.16 -9.67 16.61
N PHE A 243 -3.20 -9.15 15.38
CA PHE A 243 -3.88 -9.80 14.27
C PHE A 243 -3.28 -11.19 13.94
N ALA A 244 -1.96 -11.28 13.76
CA ALA A 244 -1.30 -12.55 13.44
C ALA A 244 -1.52 -13.58 14.57
N SER A 245 -1.40 -13.17 15.82
CA SER A 245 -1.67 -14.02 16.99
C SER A 245 -3.10 -14.52 17.02
N VAL A 246 -4.08 -13.64 16.77
CA VAL A 246 -5.51 -13.99 16.76
C VAL A 246 -5.84 -14.93 15.61
N LEU A 247 -5.33 -14.66 14.39
CA LEU A 247 -5.58 -15.47 13.21
C LEU A 247 -5.09 -16.93 13.39
N ARG A 248 -3.94 -17.12 14.05
CA ARG A 248 -3.43 -18.47 14.41
C ARG A 248 -4.38 -19.26 15.31
N THR A 249 -5.25 -18.60 16.08
CA THR A 249 -6.23 -19.27 16.95
C THR A 249 -7.49 -19.72 16.22
N TYR A 250 -7.70 -19.27 14.98
CA TYR A 250 -8.88 -19.60 14.19
C TYR A 250 -8.78 -20.98 13.55
N GLN A 251 -9.93 -21.58 13.36
CA GLN A 251 -10.03 -22.89 12.72
C GLN A 251 -10.26 -22.70 11.23
N ILE A 252 -9.17 -22.64 10.47
CA ILE A 252 -9.14 -22.43 9.03
C ILE A 252 -8.49 -23.65 8.35
N GLN A 253 -9.20 -24.29 7.43
CA GLN A 253 -8.67 -25.49 6.74
C GLN A 253 -7.65 -25.13 5.65
N SER A 254 -7.92 -24.10 4.86
CA SER A 254 -7.02 -23.60 3.82
C SER A 254 -7.03 -22.10 3.77
N MET A 255 -5.89 -21.52 3.37
CA MET A 255 -5.71 -20.07 3.37
C MET A 255 -4.89 -19.64 2.15
N VAL A 256 -5.23 -18.48 1.60
CA VAL A 256 -4.40 -17.74 0.65
C VAL A 256 -4.17 -16.33 1.14
N LEU A 257 -2.94 -15.86 1.02
CA LEU A 257 -2.59 -14.45 1.23
C LEU A 257 -2.52 -13.76 -0.13
N LEU A 258 -3.16 -12.60 -0.25
CA LEU A 258 -3.06 -11.74 -1.41
C LEU A 258 -2.17 -10.56 -1.05
N THR A 259 -1.20 -10.26 -1.90
CA THR A 259 -0.36 -9.07 -1.73
C THR A 259 0.23 -8.65 -3.07
N GLY A 260 0.45 -7.35 -3.27
CA GLY A 260 1.23 -6.86 -4.42
C GLY A 260 2.74 -6.97 -4.18
N THR A 261 3.12 -7.07 -2.91
CA THR A 261 4.50 -7.05 -2.45
C THR A 261 4.67 -8.05 -1.30
N PRO A 262 5.06 -9.28 -1.59
CA PRO A 262 5.15 -10.35 -0.59
C PRO A 262 6.24 -10.13 0.45
N VAL A 263 7.22 -9.29 0.14
CA VAL A 263 8.32 -8.95 1.05
C VAL A 263 8.59 -7.45 0.97
N HIS A 264 8.60 -6.78 2.10
CA HIS A 264 8.78 -5.32 2.15
C HIS A 264 10.13 -4.90 2.69
N ASN A 265 10.60 -5.52 3.78
CA ASN A 265 11.73 -4.96 4.51
C ASN A 265 12.77 -6.01 4.97
N ASN A 266 12.44 -7.30 5.07
CA ASN A 266 13.31 -8.25 5.76
C ASN A 266 12.93 -9.69 5.38
N LEU A 267 13.88 -10.59 5.30
CA LEU A 267 13.64 -12.02 5.12
C LEU A 267 12.83 -12.60 6.28
N HIS A 268 12.97 -12.04 7.46
CA HIS A 268 12.13 -12.35 8.62
C HIS A 268 10.63 -12.06 8.39
N GLU A 269 10.28 -10.97 7.68
CA GLU A 269 8.88 -10.71 7.30
C GLU A 269 8.32 -11.80 6.37
N LEU A 270 9.15 -12.32 5.47
CA LEU A 270 8.80 -13.45 4.62
C LEU A 270 8.59 -14.72 5.45
N TRP A 271 9.51 -15.00 6.39
CA TRP A 271 9.34 -16.11 7.31
C TRP A 271 8.03 -15.99 8.10
N ALA A 272 7.67 -14.81 8.59
CA ALA A 272 6.43 -14.61 9.35
C ALA A 272 5.18 -14.96 8.51
N LEU A 273 5.16 -14.61 7.22
CA LEU A 273 4.07 -14.99 6.30
C LEU A 273 4.06 -16.50 6.04
N LEU A 274 5.23 -17.11 5.83
CA LEU A 274 5.36 -18.56 5.63
C LEU A 274 4.99 -19.34 6.90
N ASN A 275 5.37 -18.85 8.08
CA ASN A 275 4.95 -19.41 9.36
C ASN A 275 3.44 -19.34 9.57
N LEU A 276 2.79 -18.23 9.14
CA LEU A 276 1.33 -18.10 9.21
C LEU A 276 0.63 -19.14 8.32
N LEU A 277 1.15 -19.37 7.12
CA LEU A 277 0.60 -20.32 6.16
C LEU A 277 0.88 -21.77 6.54
N MET A 278 2.10 -22.06 7.02
CA MET A 278 2.59 -23.41 7.30
C MET A 278 3.42 -23.44 8.59
N PRO A 279 2.76 -23.32 9.76
CA PRO A 279 3.46 -23.18 11.04
C PRO A 279 4.29 -24.41 11.45
N LEU A 280 3.95 -25.62 10.96
CA LEU A 280 4.73 -26.83 11.27
C LEU A 280 6.07 -26.87 10.53
N PHE A 281 6.12 -26.33 9.32
CA PHE A 281 7.35 -26.33 8.51
C PHE A 281 8.28 -25.15 8.87
N PHE A 282 7.70 -23.95 8.98
CA PHE A 282 8.45 -22.72 9.31
C PHE A 282 8.31 -22.38 10.80
N SER A 283 8.62 -23.32 11.68
CA SER A 283 8.39 -23.18 13.12
C SER A 283 9.38 -22.25 13.84
N SER A 284 10.62 -22.10 13.33
CA SER A 284 11.68 -21.31 13.96
C SER A 284 12.17 -20.20 13.04
N ALA A 285 12.12 -18.97 13.54
CA ALA A 285 12.67 -17.80 12.88
C ALA A 285 14.19 -17.85 12.82
N ASP A 286 14.84 -18.22 13.95
CA ASP A 286 16.31 -18.27 14.06
C ASP A 286 16.93 -19.20 13.03
N ASN A 287 16.29 -20.35 12.77
CA ASN A 287 16.75 -21.29 11.76
C ASN A 287 16.65 -20.68 10.36
N PHE A 288 15.51 -20.03 10.03
CA PHE A 288 15.31 -19.41 8.73
C PHE A 288 16.29 -18.26 8.50
N ASP A 289 16.46 -17.37 9.50
CA ASP A 289 17.36 -16.24 9.45
C ASP A 289 18.84 -16.67 9.39
N SER A 290 19.18 -17.84 9.96
CA SER A 290 20.52 -18.43 9.85
C SER A 290 20.79 -19.09 8.49
N TRP A 291 19.75 -19.55 7.79
CA TRP A 291 19.89 -20.13 6.45
C TRP A 291 20.00 -19.09 5.36
N PHE A 292 19.35 -17.93 5.55
CA PHE A 292 19.26 -16.88 4.57
C PHE A 292 19.67 -15.54 5.21
N THR A 293 20.93 -15.14 5.00
CA THR A 293 21.39 -13.79 5.40
C THR A 293 21.12 -12.80 4.28
N VAL A 294 20.96 -11.52 4.62
CA VAL A 294 20.71 -10.47 3.64
C VAL A 294 21.91 -10.33 2.70
N GLU A 295 23.14 -10.46 3.26
CA GLU A 295 24.38 -10.36 2.51
C GLU A 295 24.48 -11.44 1.43
N ASP A 296 24.17 -12.69 1.78
CA ASP A 296 24.23 -13.82 0.87
C ASP A 296 23.16 -13.78 -0.22
N CYS A 297 22.05 -13.12 0.09
CA CYS A 297 20.95 -13.02 -0.84
C CYS A 297 21.02 -11.80 -1.79
N VAL A 298 22.05 -10.97 -1.78
CA VAL A 298 22.22 -9.80 -2.68
C VAL A 298 22.58 -10.21 -4.11
N ASP A 299 23.37 -11.28 -4.28
CA ASP A 299 23.74 -11.76 -5.60
C ASP A 299 22.71 -12.78 -6.13
N PRO A 300 22.04 -12.51 -7.27
CA PRO A 300 21.12 -13.46 -7.91
C PRO A 300 21.75 -14.81 -8.26
N ARG A 301 23.08 -14.89 -8.37
CA ARG A 301 23.85 -16.09 -8.70
C ARG A 301 24.28 -16.87 -7.47
N ASN A 302 24.12 -16.32 -6.28
CA ASN A 302 24.47 -17.01 -5.04
C ASN A 302 23.57 -18.24 -4.85
N GLU A 303 24.16 -19.33 -4.40
CA GLU A 303 23.47 -20.58 -4.13
C GLU A 303 22.30 -20.41 -3.14
N GLN A 304 22.44 -19.57 -2.14
CA GLN A 304 21.40 -19.29 -1.15
C GLN A 304 20.20 -18.56 -1.77
N THR A 305 20.45 -17.63 -2.70
CA THR A 305 19.37 -16.97 -3.46
C THR A 305 18.59 -17.96 -4.32
N ILE A 306 19.30 -18.87 -5.00
CA ILE A 306 18.67 -19.91 -5.83
C ILE A 306 17.85 -20.86 -4.94
N ARG A 307 18.37 -21.24 -3.79
CA ARG A 307 17.66 -22.11 -2.82
C ARG A 307 16.40 -21.42 -2.29
N LEU A 308 16.48 -20.16 -1.90
CA LEU A 308 15.32 -19.39 -1.46
C LEU A 308 14.25 -19.29 -2.55
N LYS A 309 14.64 -19.01 -3.80
CA LYS A 309 13.73 -19.00 -4.94
C LYS A 309 13.06 -20.35 -5.17
N ASN A 310 13.81 -21.45 -5.09
CA ASN A 310 13.26 -22.80 -5.23
C ASN A 310 12.29 -23.14 -4.09
N LEU A 311 12.56 -22.70 -2.87
CA LEU A 311 11.67 -22.85 -1.71
C LEU A 311 10.35 -22.09 -1.92
N LEU A 312 10.41 -20.88 -2.46
CA LEU A 312 9.25 -20.01 -2.64
C LEU A 312 8.41 -20.36 -3.87
N ARG A 313 9.03 -20.89 -4.92
CA ARG A 313 8.38 -21.19 -6.21
C ARG A 313 7.06 -21.97 -6.10
N PRO A 314 6.92 -23.04 -5.30
CA PRO A 314 5.66 -23.75 -5.14
C PRO A 314 4.62 -22.99 -4.31
N LEU A 315 5.03 -22.01 -3.47
CA LEU A 315 4.19 -21.37 -2.48
C LEU A 315 3.77 -19.96 -2.88
N LEU A 316 4.44 -19.38 -3.89
CA LEU A 316 4.26 -17.99 -4.28
C LEU A 316 4.08 -17.88 -5.78
N LEU A 317 2.93 -17.35 -6.21
CA LEU A 317 2.68 -16.98 -7.60
C LEU A 317 2.82 -15.47 -7.76
N ARG A 318 3.82 -15.04 -8.53
CA ARG A 318 4.04 -13.62 -8.85
C ARG A 318 4.21 -13.43 -10.33
N ARG A 319 3.41 -12.52 -10.90
CA ARG A 319 3.48 -12.10 -12.31
C ARG A 319 3.47 -10.59 -12.37
N THR A 320 4.21 -10.03 -13.31
CA THR A 320 4.27 -8.59 -13.58
C THR A 320 3.32 -8.20 -14.72
N LYS A 321 2.95 -6.92 -14.78
CA LYS A 321 2.13 -6.39 -15.89
C LYS A 321 2.81 -6.56 -17.25
N LEU A 322 4.13 -6.38 -17.28
CA LEU A 322 4.92 -6.56 -18.50
C LEU A 322 4.83 -7.99 -19.05
N GLU A 323 4.80 -9.00 -18.17
CA GLU A 323 4.74 -10.40 -18.59
C GLU A 323 3.36 -10.82 -19.08
N VAL A 324 2.29 -10.31 -18.49
CA VAL A 324 0.94 -10.89 -18.68
C VAL A 324 -0.09 -9.93 -19.27
N ALA A 325 0.21 -8.65 -19.35
CA ALA A 325 -0.71 -7.64 -19.85
C ALA A 325 -0.03 -6.61 -20.76
N PRO A 326 0.56 -7.04 -21.90
CA PRO A 326 1.25 -6.15 -22.83
C PRO A 326 0.33 -5.08 -23.46
N SER A 327 -0.97 -5.24 -23.31
CA SER A 327 -1.95 -4.25 -23.75
C SER A 327 -2.09 -3.02 -22.84
N ILE A 328 -1.45 -3.03 -21.66
CA ILE A 328 -1.40 -1.84 -20.81
C ILE A 328 -0.25 -0.97 -21.30
N PRO A 329 -0.48 0.32 -21.67
CA PRO A 329 0.59 1.21 -22.05
C PRO A 329 1.65 1.32 -20.94
N PRO A 330 2.94 1.51 -21.29
CA PRO A 330 4.00 1.57 -20.30
C PRO A 330 3.85 2.76 -19.36
N LYS A 331 4.43 2.67 -18.17
CA LYS A 331 4.61 3.82 -17.28
C LYS A 331 6.08 4.26 -17.32
N VAL A 332 6.29 5.57 -17.32
CA VAL A 332 7.60 6.20 -17.37
C VAL A 332 7.79 7.04 -16.11
N HIS A 333 8.91 6.84 -15.43
CA HIS A 333 9.27 7.60 -14.24
C HIS A 333 10.24 8.73 -14.62
N ILE A 334 9.95 9.93 -14.16
CA ILE A 334 10.78 11.11 -14.39
C ILE A 334 11.01 11.82 -13.06
N ASP A 335 12.25 11.89 -12.64
CA ASP A 335 12.67 12.53 -11.42
C ASP A 335 13.14 13.94 -11.72
N ILE A 336 12.48 14.94 -11.14
CA ILE A 336 12.72 16.35 -11.45
C ILE A 336 13.37 17.02 -10.23
N TYR A 337 14.63 17.38 -10.39
CA TYR A 337 15.42 18.02 -9.36
C TYR A 337 15.41 19.54 -9.56
N VAL A 338 14.95 20.27 -8.53
CA VAL A 338 14.91 21.74 -8.54
C VAL A 338 15.76 22.32 -7.41
N PRO A 339 16.47 23.43 -7.62
CA PRO A 339 17.13 24.16 -6.54
C PRO A 339 16.11 24.77 -5.56
N PRO A 340 16.53 25.07 -4.32
CA PRO A 340 15.65 25.71 -3.33
C PRO A 340 15.37 27.17 -3.68
N THR A 341 14.29 27.73 -3.12
CA THR A 341 14.06 29.19 -3.08
C THR A 341 14.82 29.83 -1.94
N GLU A 342 14.99 31.16 -2.02
CA GLU A 342 15.57 31.96 -0.93
C GLU A 342 14.77 31.76 0.38
N GLN A 343 13.44 31.73 0.29
CA GLN A 343 12.58 31.51 1.46
C GLN A 343 12.75 30.10 2.08
N MET A 344 12.91 29.08 1.26
CA MET A 344 13.20 27.74 1.78
C MET A 344 14.54 27.69 2.52
N CYS A 345 15.57 28.38 2.03
CA CYS A 345 16.88 28.50 2.70
C CYS A 345 16.75 29.26 4.03
N LEU A 346 16.06 30.39 4.03
CA LEU A 346 15.82 31.21 5.22
C LEU A 346 15.10 30.43 6.33
N TRP A 347 14.01 29.76 5.99
CA TRP A 347 13.23 29.01 6.96
C TRP A 347 13.93 27.73 7.41
N THR A 348 14.75 27.11 6.55
CA THR A 348 15.63 26.00 6.95
C THR A 348 16.62 26.49 8.03
N HIS A 349 17.23 27.67 7.82
CA HIS A 349 18.14 28.24 8.81
C HIS A 349 17.43 28.50 10.16
N LYS A 350 16.27 29.14 10.15
CA LYS A 350 15.48 29.38 11.38
C LYS A 350 15.13 28.09 12.12
N VAL A 351 14.78 27.01 11.40
CA VAL A 351 14.54 25.69 12.01
C VAL A 351 15.81 25.12 12.62
N VAL A 352 16.95 25.24 11.93
CA VAL A 352 18.24 24.75 12.41
C VAL A 352 18.66 25.48 13.69
N GLN A 353 18.50 26.82 13.74
CA GLN A 353 18.84 27.65 14.90
C GLN A 353 17.79 27.58 16.02
N ASN A 354 16.66 26.92 15.79
CA ASN A 354 15.54 26.88 16.74
C ASN A 354 14.92 28.26 17.02
N GLU A 355 14.85 29.11 15.99
CA GLU A 355 14.39 30.50 16.05
C GLU A 355 12.98 30.68 15.49
N LEU A 356 12.10 29.70 15.66
CA LEU A 356 10.74 29.80 15.17
C LEU A 356 9.89 30.72 16.07
N GLN A 357 9.30 31.72 15.45
CA GLN A 357 8.40 32.67 16.10
C GLN A 357 7.17 32.85 15.23
N GLU A 358 6.00 32.92 15.85
CA GLU A 358 4.75 33.27 15.21
C GLU A 358 4.23 34.56 15.83
N VAL A 359 3.87 35.51 15.01
CA VAL A 359 3.13 36.71 15.46
C VAL A 359 1.64 36.38 15.36
N GLY A 360 0.98 36.27 16.51
CA GLY A 360 -0.48 36.03 16.54
C GLY A 360 -1.24 37.27 16.00
N ARG A 361 -2.47 37.05 15.58
CA ARG A 361 -3.39 38.17 15.20
C ARG A 361 -3.60 39.20 16.32
N ASP A 362 -3.25 38.82 17.53
CA ASP A 362 -3.25 39.64 18.74
C ASP A 362 -1.95 40.45 18.93
N GLY A 363 -1.02 40.38 17.99
CA GLY A 363 0.32 41.01 18.05
C GLY A 363 1.31 40.31 19.00
N HIS A 364 0.92 39.26 19.71
CA HIS A 364 1.82 38.56 20.62
C HIS A 364 2.76 37.62 19.89
N ILE A 365 4.05 37.70 20.21
CA ILE A 365 5.11 36.83 19.67
C ILE A 365 5.14 35.54 20.47
N ARG A 366 4.80 34.42 19.82
CA ARG A 366 4.91 33.07 20.38
C ARG A 366 6.17 32.40 19.88
N ARG A 367 7.03 31.98 20.79
CA ARG A 367 8.26 31.24 20.46
C ARG A 367 7.98 29.73 20.55
N PHE A 368 8.32 29.01 19.48
CA PHE A 368 8.17 27.57 19.43
C PHE A 368 9.49 26.87 19.74
N ARG A 369 9.51 26.00 20.77
CA ARG A 369 10.62 25.07 21.00
C ARG A 369 10.38 23.80 20.20
N ILE A 370 11.31 23.47 19.31
CA ILE A 370 11.25 22.29 18.47
C ILE A 370 11.90 21.12 19.20
N GLY A 371 11.13 20.08 19.54
CA GLY A 371 11.64 18.85 20.15
C GLY A 371 12.48 18.03 19.19
N SER A 372 12.03 17.87 17.94
CA SER A 372 12.77 17.24 16.84
C SER A 372 12.78 18.18 15.63
N ARG A 373 13.95 18.46 15.08
CA ARG A 373 14.13 19.34 13.91
C ARG A 373 13.78 18.63 12.59
N PHE A 374 13.97 17.34 12.54
CA PHE A 374 13.78 16.53 11.33
C PHE A 374 12.39 16.68 10.67
N PRO A 375 11.25 16.57 11.36
CA PRO A 375 9.94 16.77 10.74
C PRO A 375 9.74 18.20 10.23
N HIS A 376 10.31 19.21 10.89
CA HIS A 376 10.19 20.61 10.46
C HIS A 376 11.04 20.89 9.23
N LEU A 377 12.25 20.34 9.13
CA LEU A 377 13.07 20.42 7.92
C LEU A 377 12.36 19.79 6.71
N ARG A 378 11.72 18.64 6.89
CA ARG A 378 10.89 18.04 5.81
C ARG A 378 9.75 18.96 5.40
N LYS A 379 9.08 19.61 6.36
CA LYS A 379 7.97 20.54 6.07
C LYS A 379 8.44 21.76 5.28
N VAL A 380 9.55 22.40 5.69
CA VAL A 380 10.12 23.57 4.97
C VAL A 380 10.34 23.26 3.49
N ILE A 381 10.89 22.06 3.20
CA ILE A 381 11.17 21.63 1.82
C ILE A 381 9.90 21.41 1.00
N GLN A 382 8.78 21.04 1.63
CA GLN A 382 7.52 20.97 0.91
C GLN A 382 6.95 22.36 0.66
N HIS A 383 6.80 23.16 1.70
CA HIS A 383 6.40 24.56 1.61
C HIS A 383 6.73 25.29 2.93
N PRO A 384 7.35 26.48 2.89
CA PRO A 384 7.64 27.25 4.11
C PRO A 384 6.41 27.51 4.98
N TYR A 385 5.21 27.70 4.42
CA TYR A 385 3.96 27.91 5.17
C TYR A 385 3.59 26.77 6.14
N LEU A 386 4.19 25.59 6.01
CA LEU A 386 4.00 24.49 6.95
C LEU A 386 4.75 24.70 8.28
N VAL A 387 5.55 25.76 8.36
CA VAL A 387 6.31 26.12 9.57
C VAL A 387 5.67 27.35 10.20
N PRO A 388 5.43 27.35 11.52
CA PRO A 388 4.81 28.46 12.21
C PRO A 388 5.54 29.80 11.96
N GLY A 389 4.78 30.83 11.63
CA GLY A 389 5.28 32.18 11.37
C GLY A 389 5.79 32.45 9.95
N ALA A 390 5.76 31.45 9.06
CA ALA A 390 6.15 31.64 7.67
C ALA A 390 5.03 32.20 6.78
N GLU A 391 3.80 31.88 7.10
CA GLU A 391 2.61 32.41 6.42
C GLU A 391 2.27 33.80 6.98
N ASN A 392 2.00 34.76 6.10
CA ASN A 392 1.47 36.06 6.51
C ASN A 392 -0.03 35.92 6.84
N MET A 393 -0.35 36.04 8.12
CA MET A 393 -1.72 35.90 8.62
C MET A 393 -2.56 37.19 8.47
N ASP A 394 -1.94 38.29 8.02
CA ASP A 394 -2.61 39.59 7.90
C ASP A 394 -3.51 39.70 6.65
N THR A 395 -3.38 38.75 5.72
CA THR A 395 -4.17 38.74 4.48
C THR A 395 -5.13 37.55 4.47
N ASP A 396 -6.42 37.82 4.24
CA ASP A 396 -7.45 36.76 4.09
C ASP A 396 -7.56 36.21 2.65
N TYR A 397 -6.64 36.56 1.77
CA TYR A 397 -6.61 36.11 0.36
C TYR A 397 -5.27 35.48 0.00
N VAL A 398 -5.30 34.60 -1.00
CA VAL A 398 -4.12 33.94 -1.53
C VAL A 398 -3.31 34.91 -2.37
N THR A 399 -1.98 34.96 -2.13
CA THR A 399 -1.04 35.79 -2.87
C THR A 399 -0.10 34.91 -3.71
N ASP A 400 0.62 35.53 -4.65
CA ASP A 400 1.66 34.83 -5.45
C ASP A 400 2.74 34.15 -4.60
N ASP A 401 2.86 34.55 -3.32
CA ASP A 401 3.79 33.95 -2.37
C ASP A 401 3.55 32.43 -2.17
N ILE A 402 2.29 31.97 -2.37
CA ILE A 402 1.97 30.54 -2.31
C ILE A 402 2.76 29.74 -3.37
N VAL A 403 3.10 30.38 -4.48
CA VAL A 403 3.93 29.77 -5.53
C VAL A 403 5.40 30.13 -5.32
N ASN A 404 5.73 31.40 -5.08
CA ASN A 404 7.10 31.90 -5.10
C ASN A 404 7.95 31.45 -3.91
N PHE A 405 7.33 31.04 -2.80
CA PHE A 405 8.07 30.59 -1.61
C PHE A 405 8.57 29.14 -1.71
N SER A 406 8.03 28.36 -2.63
CA SER A 406 8.42 26.95 -2.79
C SER A 406 8.82 26.64 -4.23
N SER A 407 10.03 26.13 -4.43
CA SER A 407 10.49 25.69 -5.75
C SER A 407 9.63 24.58 -6.34
N LYS A 408 9.06 23.71 -5.50
CA LYS A 408 8.09 22.70 -5.94
C LYS A 408 6.80 23.33 -6.46
N MET A 409 6.33 24.42 -5.82
CA MET A 409 5.13 25.11 -6.27
C MET A 409 5.38 25.88 -7.58
N ILE A 410 6.55 26.53 -7.73
CA ILE A 410 6.94 27.17 -9.00
C ILE A 410 6.97 26.14 -10.13
N LEU A 411 7.56 24.98 -9.90
CA LEU A 411 7.57 23.90 -10.89
C LEU A 411 6.16 23.36 -11.17
N LEU A 412 5.38 23.11 -10.12
CA LEU A 412 4.03 22.56 -10.23
C LEU A 412 3.10 23.50 -11.01
N ASP A 413 3.18 24.80 -10.77
CA ASP A 413 2.38 25.81 -11.47
C ASP A 413 2.60 25.75 -12.98
N LYS A 414 3.87 25.68 -13.40
CA LYS A 414 4.25 25.55 -14.82
C LYS A 414 3.84 24.20 -15.42
N LEU A 415 4.00 23.10 -14.67
CA LEU A 415 3.59 21.77 -15.09
C LEU A 415 2.08 21.67 -15.28
N LEU A 416 1.29 22.15 -14.32
CA LEU A 416 -0.17 22.04 -14.40
C LEU A 416 -0.76 22.89 -15.52
N ALA A 417 -0.23 24.07 -15.78
CA ALA A 417 -0.67 24.89 -16.91
C ALA A 417 -0.52 24.13 -18.25
N ARG A 418 0.64 23.50 -18.48
CA ARG A 418 0.89 22.72 -19.71
C ARG A 418 0.09 21.41 -19.74
N LEU A 419 -0.02 20.68 -18.62
CA LEU A 419 -0.82 19.46 -18.53
C LEU A 419 -2.30 19.73 -18.83
N LYS A 420 -2.85 20.86 -18.36
CA LYS A 420 -4.22 21.27 -18.67
C LYS A 420 -4.39 21.58 -20.15
N ALA A 421 -3.46 22.33 -20.75
CA ALA A 421 -3.48 22.61 -22.19
C ALA A 421 -3.39 21.33 -23.04
N ARG A 422 -2.67 20.31 -22.54
CA ARG A 422 -2.54 19.00 -23.18
C ARG A 422 -3.80 18.11 -23.04
N GLY A 423 -4.74 18.46 -22.14
CA GLY A 423 -5.91 17.62 -21.84
C GLY A 423 -5.59 16.39 -20.99
N SER A 424 -4.52 16.45 -20.22
CA SER A 424 -4.17 15.42 -19.24
C SER A 424 -5.04 15.48 -18.00
N LYS A 425 -5.24 14.36 -17.30
CA LYS A 425 -5.79 14.29 -15.96
C LYS A 425 -4.70 13.87 -14.97
N VAL A 426 -4.62 14.60 -13.85
CA VAL A 426 -3.46 14.55 -12.96
C VAL A 426 -3.85 14.03 -11.58
N LEU A 427 -3.07 13.07 -11.04
CA LEU A 427 -3.11 12.68 -9.63
C LEU A 427 -1.92 13.34 -8.91
N ILE A 428 -2.17 14.02 -7.80
CA ILE A 428 -1.10 14.59 -6.96
C ILE A 428 -1.15 13.92 -5.60
N PHE A 429 -0.04 13.27 -5.23
CA PHE A 429 0.12 12.58 -3.96
C PHE A 429 1.00 13.38 -3.01
N SER A 430 0.56 13.47 -1.74
CA SER A 430 1.37 13.97 -0.63
C SER A 430 1.09 13.18 0.64
N GLN A 431 2.11 13.01 1.48
CA GLN A 431 1.96 12.40 2.81
C GLN A 431 1.29 13.37 3.80
N TYR A 432 1.44 14.67 3.57
CA TYR A 432 0.98 15.71 4.48
C TYR A 432 -0.36 16.27 4.05
N VAL A 433 -1.39 16.06 4.86
CA VAL A 433 -2.72 16.68 4.63
C VAL A 433 -2.63 18.21 4.63
N THR A 434 -1.69 18.78 5.36
CA THR A 434 -1.43 20.22 5.37
C THR A 434 -0.87 20.72 4.03
N VAL A 435 -0.06 19.94 3.32
CA VAL A 435 0.36 20.24 1.93
C VAL A 435 -0.85 20.21 1.01
N LEU A 436 -1.75 19.22 1.16
CA LEU A 436 -2.96 19.16 0.34
C LEU A 436 -3.84 20.41 0.53
N LYS A 437 -3.88 21.01 1.72
CA LYS A 437 -4.60 22.29 1.95
C LYS A 437 -3.99 23.45 1.17
N ILE A 438 -2.64 23.57 1.19
CA ILE A 438 -1.94 24.59 0.38
C ILE A 438 -2.23 24.38 -1.11
N LEU A 439 -2.22 23.11 -1.57
CA LEU A 439 -2.54 22.79 -2.96
C LEU A 439 -4.01 23.10 -3.29
N MET A 440 -4.94 22.94 -2.36
CA MET A 440 -6.35 23.31 -2.55
C MET A 440 -6.48 24.84 -2.73
N ASP A 441 -5.87 25.63 -1.83
CA ASP A 441 -5.85 27.10 -1.93
C ASP A 441 -5.24 27.56 -3.27
N TYR A 442 -4.16 26.90 -3.71
CA TYR A 442 -3.53 27.18 -4.99
C TYR A 442 -4.44 26.82 -6.18
N LEU A 443 -5.08 25.63 -6.17
CA LEU A 443 -5.96 25.20 -7.27
C LEU A 443 -7.21 26.08 -7.36
N ASP A 444 -7.78 26.49 -6.22
CA ASP A 444 -8.88 27.46 -6.17
C ASP A 444 -8.46 28.81 -6.74
N TRP A 445 -7.25 29.28 -6.42
CA TRP A 445 -6.70 30.53 -6.95
C TRP A 445 -6.48 30.50 -8.47
N ARG A 446 -6.05 29.33 -9.01
CA ARG A 446 -5.88 29.10 -10.45
C ARG A 446 -7.17 28.68 -11.17
N GLU A 447 -8.30 28.57 -10.47
CA GLU A 447 -9.58 28.11 -11.00
C GLU A 447 -9.51 26.73 -11.67
N TYR A 448 -8.76 25.81 -11.09
CA TYR A 448 -8.68 24.44 -11.53
C TYR A 448 -9.68 23.55 -10.77
N GLU A 449 -10.51 22.83 -11.51
CA GLU A 449 -11.46 21.87 -10.94
C GLU A 449 -10.73 20.63 -10.41
N TYR A 450 -10.97 20.28 -9.16
CA TYR A 450 -10.29 19.18 -8.52
C TYR A 450 -11.18 18.32 -7.62
N CYS A 451 -10.68 17.12 -7.26
CA CYS A 451 -11.22 16.26 -6.22
C CYS A 451 -10.19 16.09 -5.10
N VAL A 452 -10.63 15.77 -3.88
CA VAL A 452 -9.74 15.57 -2.73
C VAL A 452 -10.09 14.31 -1.95
N LEU A 453 -9.08 13.46 -1.70
CA LEU A 453 -9.25 12.26 -0.90
C LEU A 453 -8.20 12.18 0.20
N THR A 454 -8.65 12.26 1.44
CA THR A 454 -7.84 12.13 2.65
C THR A 454 -8.31 10.96 3.50
N GLY A 455 -7.61 10.69 4.61
CA GLY A 455 -8.01 9.64 5.55
C GLY A 455 -9.38 9.88 6.22
N SER A 456 -9.82 11.16 6.29
CA SER A 456 -11.11 11.56 6.87
C SER A 456 -12.28 11.56 5.86
N THR A 457 -12.01 11.37 4.56
CA THR A 457 -13.06 11.37 3.52
C THR A 457 -13.98 10.17 3.70
N GLY A 458 -15.28 10.43 3.91
CA GLY A 458 -16.31 9.41 4.06
C GLY A 458 -16.45 8.51 2.83
N HIS A 459 -16.99 7.33 3.02
CA HIS A 459 -17.03 6.31 1.97
C HIS A 459 -17.87 6.72 0.75
N GLU A 460 -19.05 7.28 0.96
CA GLU A 460 -19.95 7.72 -0.12
C GLU A 460 -19.33 8.86 -0.93
N SER A 461 -18.76 9.85 -0.24
CA SER A 461 -18.05 10.96 -0.88
C SER A 461 -16.84 10.48 -1.68
N ARG A 462 -16.10 9.46 -1.18
CA ARG A 462 -14.99 8.83 -1.89
C ARG A 462 -15.45 8.22 -3.21
N GLN A 463 -16.54 7.46 -3.19
CA GLN A 463 -17.09 6.79 -4.37
C GLN A 463 -17.58 7.83 -5.39
N SER A 464 -18.35 8.82 -4.96
CA SER A 464 -18.86 9.90 -5.81
C SER A 464 -17.72 10.65 -6.50
N GLN A 465 -16.68 11.05 -5.78
CA GLN A 465 -15.53 11.76 -6.36
C GLN A 465 -14.76 10.91 -7.38
N MET A 466 -14.61 9.61 -7.13
CA MET A 466 -13.95 8.70 -8.09
C MET A 466 -14.77 8.54 -9.38
N GLU A 467 -16.09 8.41 -9.27
CA GLU A 467 -16.98 8.32 -10.42
C GLU A 467 -16.99 9.59 -11.23
N GLU A 468 -17.09 10.75 -10.55
CA GLU A 468 -17.04 12.06 -11.18
C GLU A 468 -15.71 12.27 -11.92
N PHE A 469 -14.56 11.95 -11.30
CA PHE A 469 -13.25 12.10 -11.93
C PHE A 469 -13.07 11.18 -13.14
N ASN A 470 -13.54 9.93 -13.05
CA ASN A 470 -13.39 8.95 -14.15
C ASN A 470 -14.42 9.13 -15.27
N SER A 471 -15.47 9.93 -15.07
CA SER A 471 -16.52 10.11 -16.07
C SER A 471 -15.97 10.76 -17.34
N PRO A 472 -16.36 10.27 -18.54
CA PRO A 472 -16.03 10.90 -19.80
C PRO A 472 -16.54 12.36 -19.81
N GLY A 473 -15.68 13.32 -20.21
CA GLY A 473 -16.04 14.74 -20.26
C GLY A 473 -16.09 15.47 -18.91
N SER A 474 -15.69 14.81 -17.82
CA SER A 474 -15.60 15.46 -16.50
C SER A 474 -14.64 16.65 -16.52
N SER A 475 -15.06 17.78 -15.96
CA SER A 475 -14.26 19.01 -15.79
C SER A 475 -13.15 18.87 -14.75
N LYS A 476 -13.21 17.81 -13.92
CA LYS A 476 -12.20 17.56 -12.87
C LYS A 476 -10.84 17.24 -13.49
N PHE A 477 -9.90 18.17 -13.32
CA PHE A 477 -8.56 18.11 -13.88
C PHE A 477 -7.58 17.42 -12.94
N VAL A 478 -7.60 17.79 -11.65
CA VAL A 478 -6.66 17.28 -10.63
C VAL A 478 -7.40 16.43 -9.60
N PHE A 479 -6.77 15.36 -9.15
CA PHE A 479 -7.18 14.61 -7.96
C PHE A 479 -6.07 14.71 -6.91
N LEU A 480 -6.33 15.37 -5.79
CA LEU A 480 -5.44 15.47 -4.64
C LEU A 480 -5.64 14.26 -3.72
N LEU A 481 -4.55 13.58 -3.39
CA LEU A 481 -4.62 12.34 -2.62
C LEU A 481 -3.58 12.34 -1.49
N SER A 482 -4.00 12.03 -0.28
CA SER A 482 -3.00 11.64 0.71
C SER A 482 -2.48 10.24 0.40
N THR A 483 -1.15 10.04 0.41
CA THR A 483 -0.50 8.80 -0.03
C THR A 483 -1.08 7.56 0.66
N ARG A 484 -1.36 7.65 1.96
CA ARG A 484 -1.97 6.54 2.72
C ARG A 484 -3.43 6.26 2.35
N ALA A 485 -4.23 7.30 2.13
CA ALA A 485 -5.65 7.13 1.77
C ALA A 485 -5.82 6.73 0.30
N GLY A 486 -4.98 7.29 -0.58
CA GLY A 486 -4.94 6.96 -2.01
C GLY A 486 -4.30 5.59 -2.30
N GLY A 487 -3.47 5.08 -1.39
CA GLY A 487 -2.76 3.80 -1.55
C GLY A 487 -3.65 2.56 -1.48
N LEU A 488 -4.95 2.65 -1.16
CA LEU A 488 -5.79 1.48 -0.93
C LEU A 488 -7.10 1.50 -1.73
N GLY A 489 -7.25 0.56 -2.67
CA GLY A 489 -8.51 0.13 -3.25
C GLY A 489 -9.23 1.08 -4.21
N ILE A 490 -8.64 2.22 -4.59
CA ILE A 490 -9.23 3.17 -5.54
C ILE A 490 -8.82 2.87 -6.98
N ASN A 491 -9.66 3.26 -7.94
CA ASN A 491 -9.42 3.10 -9.37
C ASN A 491 -9.56 4.46 -10.07
N LEU A 492 -8.46 4.98 -10.61
CA LEU A 492 -8.38 6.32 -11.23
C LEU A 492 -7.72 6.23 -12.62
N VAL A 493 -8.22 5.33 -13.46
CA VAL A 493 -7.68 5.06 -14.82
C VAL A 493 -7.87 6.20 -15.80
N ALA A 494 -8.68 7.21 -15.49
CA ALA A 494 -8.79 8.40 -16.31
C ALA A 494 -7.52 9.27 -16.27
N ALA A 495 -6.68 9.12 -15.24
CA ALA A 495 -5.44 9.88 -15.12
C ALA A 495 -4.32 9.25 -15.96
N ASP A 496 -3.57 10.09 -16.64
CA ASP A 496 -2.36 9.75 -17.40
C ASP A 496 -1.08 10.32 -16.76
N THR A 497 -1.20 11.16 -15.75
CA THR A 497 -0.08 11.79 -15.05
C THR A 497 -0.22 11.63 -13.55
N VAL A 498 0.83 11.16 -12.90
CA VAL A 498 0.95 11.01 -11.44
C VAL A 498 2.09 11.88 -10.96
N ILE A 499 1.84 12.77 -10.03
CA ILE A 499 2.84 13.66 -9.44
C ILE A 499 3.00 13.31 -7.96
N PHE A 500 4.21 12.93 -7.57
CA PHE A 500 4.59 12.85 -6.16
C PHE A 500 5.17 14.20 -5.74
N TYR A 501 4.38 14.94 -4.97
CA TYR A 501 4.82 16.21 -4.40
C TYR A 501 5.87 15.97 -3.30
N ASP A 502 5.67 14.93 -2.51
CA ASP A 502 6.64 14.39 -1.56
C ASP A 502 6.63 12.85 -1.59
N MET A 503 7.70 12.22 -1.13
CA MET A 503 7.88 10.78 -1.18
C MET A 503 7.78 10.12 0.18
N ASP A 504 7.28 8.87 0.21
CA ASP A 504 7.25 8.06 1.43
C ASP A 504 8.62 7.43 1.72
N PHE A 505 8.92 7.20 3.00
CA PHE A 505 10.07 6.40 3.44
C PHE A 505 10.00 4.95 2.93
N ASN A 506 8.78 4.47 2.70
CA ASN A 506 8.52 3.16 2.16
C ASN A 506 8.15 3.27 0.66
N PRO A 507 9.06 2.93 -0.27
CA PRO A 507 8.82 3.04 -1.71
C PRO A 507 7.61 2.24 -2.19
N GLN A 508 7.18 1.25 -1.44
CA GLN A 508 6.01 0.44 -1.79
C GLN A 508 4.70 1.24 -1.71
N MET A 509 4.64 2.27 -0.85
CA MET A 509 3.48 3.15 -0.78
C MET A 509 3.34 3.97 -2.07
N ASP A 510 4.47 4.44 -2.61
CA ASP A 510 4.51 5.19 -3.86
C ASP A 510 4.13 4.28 -5.04
N PHE A 511 4.65 3.04 -5.11
CA PHE A 511 4.23 2.07 -6.13
C PHE A 511 2.74 1.74 -6.06
N GLN A 512 2.20 1.59 -4.86
CA GLN A 512 0.76 1.39 -4.69
C GLN A 512 -0.05 2.59 -5.20
N ALA A 513 0.43 3.80 -5.00
CA ALA A 513 -0.19 5.02 -5.47
C ALA A 513 -0.14 5.14 -7.01
N GLU A 514 1.01 4.87 -7.65
CA GLU A 514 1.15 4.85 -9.12
C GLU A 514 0.16 3.86 -9.78
N ASP A 515 0.00 2.71 -9.18
CA ASP A 515 -0.86 1.64 -9.70
C ASP A 515 -2.37 1.95 -9.59
N ARG A 516 -2.75 3.13 -9.08
CA ARG A 516 -4.13 3.65 -9.16
C ARG A 516 -4.44 4.17 -10.56
N ALA A 517 -3.47 4.74 -11.26
CA ALA A 517 -3.58 5.17 -12.66
C ALA A 517 -3.14 4.06 -13.63
N HIS A 518 -2.03 3.36 -13.33
CA HIS A 518 -1.46 2.33 -14.19
C HIS A 518 -2.07 0.96 -13.91
N ARG A 519 -3.23 0.70 -14.48
CA ARG A 519 -4.06 -0.49 -14.21
C ARG A 519 -4.72 -1.00 -15.48
N ILE A 520 -5.31 -2.21 -15.44
CA ILE A 520 -6.18 -2.72 -16.51
C ILE A 520 -7.32 -1.72 -16.78
N GLY A 521 -7.42 -1.28 -18.02
CA GLY A 521 -8.35 -0.23 -18.47
C GLY A 521 -7.67 1.09 -18.81
N GLN A 522 -6.39 1.26 -18.46
CA GLN A 522 -5.59 2.40 -18.90
C GLN A 522 -5.36 2.34 -20.41
N LYS A 523 -5.62 3.46 -21.10
CA LYS A 523 -5.47 3.58 -22.54
C LYS A 523 -4.32 4.50 -22.94
N ARG A 524 -3.81 5.31 -22.01
CA ARG A 524 -2.76 6.29 -22.22
C ARG A 524 -1.47 5.88 -21.52
N LYS A 525 -0.33 6.31 -22.01
CA LYS A 525 0.96 6.19 -21.33
C LYS A 525 0.89 6.94 -20.00
N VAL A 526 1.33 6.34 -18.91
CA VAL A 526 1.31 6.97 -17.58
C VAL A 526 2.67 7.56 -17.28
N HIS A 527 2.71 8.87 -17.03
CA HIS A 527 3.91 9.57 -16.59
C HIS A 527 3.89 9.76 -15.08
N VAL A 528 4.96 9.31 -14.43
CA VAL A 528 5.13 9.44 -12.98
C VAL A 528 6.23 10.44 -12.71
N LEU A 529 5.86 11.61 -12.24
CA LEU A 529 6.76 12.73 -11.97
C LEU A 529 7.04 12.81 -10.46
N ARG A 530 8.31 12.88 -10.07
CA ARG A 530 8.72 13.09 -8.66
C ARG A 530 9.39 14.43 -8.52
N LEU A 531 8.89 15.28 -7.61
CA LEU A 531 9.43 16.61 -7.38
C LEU A 531 10.45 16.54 -6.23
N LEU A 532 11.71 16.80 -6.53
CA LEU A 532 12.82 16.66 -5.60
C LEU A 532 13.56 18.00 -5.47
N VAL A 533 13.77 18.46 -4.24
CA VAL A 533 14.60 19.65 -3.99
C VAL A 533 16.05 19.23 -3.76
N ARG A 534 16.96 19.81 -4.53
CA ARG A 534 18.40 19.52 -4.45
C ARG A 534 19.01 19.94 -3.12
N GLY A 535 19.98 19.19 -2.65
CA GLY A 535 20.65 19.47 -1.37
C GLY A 535 19.77 19.31 -0.14
N SER A 536 18.61 18.65 -0.28
CA SER A 536 17.61 18.55 0.76
C SER A 536 17.35 17.13 1.25
N MET A 537 16.48 17.05 2.23
CA MET A 537 15.95 15.77 2.74
C MET A 537 15.25 14.92 1.66
N ASP A 538 14.63 15.55 0.67
CA ASP A 538 13.95 14.82 -0.42
C ASP A 538 14.95 14.00 -1.23
N GLU A 539 16.08 14.59 -1.59
CA GLU A 539 17.14 13.93 -2.36
C GLU A 539 17.74 12.76 -1.57
N LEU A 540 18.02 12.96 -0.28
CA LEU A 540 18.49 11.87 0.58
C LEU A 540 17.49 10.73 0.72
N LEU A 541 16.22 11.05 0.93
CA LEU A 541 15.15 10.05 1.01
C LEU A 541 15.00 9.30 -0.30
N TYR A 542 15.10 10.00 -1.43
CA TYR A 542 15.05 9.40 -2.75
C TYR A 542 16.20 8.42 -2.96
N HIS A 543 17.44 8.81 -2.72
CA HIS A 543 18.59 7.92 -2.83
C HIS A 543 18.48 6.70 -1.91
N HIS A 544 18.03 6.89 -0.67
CA HIS A 544 17.78 5.78 0.24
C HIS A 544 16.67 4.85 -0.26
N SER A 545 15.58 5.40 -0.80
CA SER A 545 14.47 4.66 -1.41
C SER A 545 14.92 3.91 -2.67
N THR A 546 15.73 4.53 -3.52
CA THR A 546 16.27 3.91 -4.75
C THR A 546 17.23 2.78 -4.43
N ARG A 547 18.11 2.96 -3.42
CA ARG A 547 18.95 1.86 -2.93
C ARG A 547 18.12 0.70 -2.41
N LYS A 548 17.03 0.95 -1.70
CA LYS A 548 16.06 -0.11 -1.33
C LYS A 548 15.43 -0.76 -2.55
N ARG A 549 15.07 0.02 -3.57
CA ARG A 549 14.48 -0.51 -4.81
C ARG A 549 15.44 -1.42 -5.59
N LEU A 550 16.68 -1.03 -5.76
CA LEU A 550 17.73 -1.85 -6.37
C LEU A 550 17.97 -3.12 -5.54
N LEU A 551 17.98 -2.95 -4.24
CA LEU A 551 18.01 -4.04 -3.31
C LEU A 551 16.74 -4.89 -3.37
N ASP A 552 15.54 -4.44 -3.63
CA ASP A 552 14.29 -5.18 -3.85
C ASP A 552 14.25 -5.88 -5.21
N ALA A 553 14.89 -5.37 -6.24
CA ALA A 553 14.95 -5.99 -7.56
C ALA A 553 15.94 -7.18 -7.63
N ALA A 554 17.04 -7.16 -6.88
CA ALA A 554 18.05 -8.23 -6.89
C ALA A 554 17.65 -9.43 -6.01
N VAL A 555 16.99 -9.22 -4.90
CA VAL A 555 16.45 -10.27 -4.00
C VAL A 555 15.24 -9.71 -3.30
N ILE A 556 14.22 -10.50 -3.11
CA ILE A 556 13.12 -10.23 -2.20
C ILE A 556 13.66 -9.66 -0.88
N ARG A 557 13.36 -8.41 -0.49
CA ARG A 557 14.20 -7.66 0.44
C ARG A 557 13.59 -6.88 1.55
N GLY A 558 14.44 -6.51 2.38
CA GLY A 558 14.54 -6.05 3.66
C GLY A 558 15.18 -4.76 4.06
N THR A 559 14.68 -4.20 5.08
CA THR A 559 15.04 -3.29 6.16
C THR A 559 14.84 -1.80 5.84
N ALA A 560 14.61 -0.91 6.78
CA ALA A 560 14.63 -0.79 8.21
C ALA A 560 13.71 0.33 8.68
N LYS A 561 13.47 0.47 9.98
CA LYS A 561 13.08 1.73 10.63
C LYS A 561 14.04 2.83 10.21
N PRO A 562 13.61 4.11 10.11
CA PRO A 562 14.55 5.20 9.89
C PRO A 562 15.64 5.09 10.95
N ASP A 563 16.86 4.83 10.48
CA ASP A 563 18.01 4.72 11.38
C ASP A 563 18.19 6.11 12.01
N LYS A 564 18.35 6.18 13.33
CA LYS A 564 18.68 7.45 14.01
C LYS A 564 19.91 8.12 13.38
N LYS A 565 20.82 7.32 12.79
CA LYS A 565 21.92 7.80 11.97
C LYS A 565 21.47 8.52 10.70
N LEU A 566 20.40 8.05 10.04
CA LEU A 566 19.85 8.71 8.85
C LEU A 566 19.31 10.10 9.18
N GLU A 567 18.61 10.26 10.31
CA GLU A 567 18.10 11.57 10.74
C GLU A 567 19.23 12.58 11.00
N THR A 568 20.31 12.13 11.61
CA THR A 568 21.50 12.99 11.88
C THR A 568 22.21 13.35 10.59
N VAL A 569 22.48 12.37 9.72
CA VAL A 569 23.13 12.60 8.42
C VAL A 569 22.27 13.50 7.54
N ALA A 570 20.97 13.29 7.51
CA ALA A 570 20.05 14.09 6.74
C ALA A 570 19.96 15.55 7.24
N PHE A 571 20.03 15.76 8.55
CA PHE A 571 20.10 17.10 9.14
C PHE A 571 21.36 17.85 8.71
N GLU A 572 22.53 17.23 8.86
CA GLU A 572 23.79 17.83 8.45
C GLU A 572 23.86 18.06 6.93
N TYR A 573 23.39 17.11 6.14
CA TYR A 573 23.35 17.24 4.70
C TYR A 573 22.51 18.44 4.26
N GLN A 574 21.27 18.58 4.74
CA GLN A 574 20.42 19.70 4.36
C GLN A 574 21.00 21.04 4.86
N ARG A 575 21.59 21.05 6.05
CA ARG A 575 22.23 22.25 6.61
C ARG A 575 23.38 22.75 5.73
N THR A 576 24.16 21.86 5.17
CA THR A 576 25.40 22.21 4.43
C THR A 576 25.19 22.31 2.92
N SER A 577 24.30 21.50 2.35
CA SER A 577 24.21 21.29 0.90
C SER A 577 23.09 22.09 0.23
N LEU A 578 22.08 22.56 0.99
CA LEU A 578 20.92 23.21 0.40
C LEU A 578 21.29 24.43 -0.46
N MET A 579 22.19 25.29 0.05
CA MET A 579 22.62 26.50 -0.66
C MET A 579 23.71 26.26 -1.71
N ALA A 580 24.45 25.15 -1.59
CA ALA A 580 25.55 24.85 -2.51
C ALA A 580 25.06 24.62 -3.97
N ASN A 581 23.78 24.30 -4.16
CA ASN A 581 23.17 24.05 -5.45
C ASN A 581 22.61 25.32 -6.15
N GLY A 582 22.82 26.49 -5.56
CA GLY A 582 22.27 27.75 -6.05
C GLY A 582 20.77 27.92 -5.72
N LEU A 583 20.20 29.04 -6.16
CA LEU A 583 18.77 29.32 -6.00
C LEU A 583 18.00 28.98 -7.29
N VAL A 584 16.69 28.79 -7.14
CA VAL A 584 15.81 28.47 -8.26
C VAL A 584 15.71 29.65 -9.25
N ASP A 585 15.81 29.32 -10.55
CA ASP A 585 15.50 30.23 -11.65
C ASP A 585 14.20 29.82 -12.34
N PRO A 586 13.16 30.66 -12.28
CA PRO A 586 11.90 30.38 -12.94
C PRO A 586 12.01 30.21 -14.47
N VAL A 587 12.94 30.89 -15.12
CA VAL A 587 13.17 30.78 -16.57
C VAL A 587 13.81 29.43 -16.91
N ALA A 588 14.77 29.00 -16.11
CA ALA A 588 15.38 27.66 -16.25
C ALA A 588 14.36 26.54 -16.03
N ILE A 589 13.41 26.71 -15.12
CA ILE A 589 12.28 25.77 -14.95
C ILE A 589 11.46 25.69 -16.24
N ASP A 590 11.09 26.83 -16.87
CA ASP A 590 10.27 26.80 -18.08
C ASP A 590 10.95 25.98 -19.20
N LYS A 591 12.23 26.23 -19.45
CA LYS A 591 13.00 25.47 -20.45
C LYS A 591 13.01 23.96 -20.15
N LYS A 592 13.17 23.59 -18.87
CA LYS A 592 13.20 22.18 -18.47
C LYS A 592 11.82 21.54 -18.48
N VAL A 593 10.78 22.29 -18.25
CA VAL A 593 9.40 21.82 -18.43
C VAL A 593 9.09 21.62 -19.91
N ASP A 594 9.53 22.51 -20.81
CA ASP A 594 9.40 22.29 -22.26
C ASP A 594 10.15 21.01 -22.70
N GLU A 595 11.40 20.84 -22.28
CA GLU A 595 12.16 19.60 -22.51
C GLU A 595 11.43 18.34 -22.02
N LEU A 596 10.77 18.44 -20.84
CA LEU A 596 9.96 17.35 -20.29
C LEU A 596 8.79 17.00 -21.21
N PHE A 597 8.06 18.03 -21.70
CA PHE A 597 6.91 17.81 -22.56
C PHE A 597 7.29 17.27 -23.94
N ASP A 598 8.42 17.68 -24.48
CA ASP A 598 9.00 17.07 -25.69
C ASP A 598 9.28 15.59 -25.47
N ARG A 599 9.82 15.24 -24.30
CA ARG A 599 10.05 13.84 -23.90
C ARG A 599 8.77 13.06 -23.66
N MET A 600 7.72 13.65 -23.13
CA MET A 600 6.45 12.96 -22.88
C MET A 600 5.72 12.55 -24.18
N GLY A 601 6.02 13.15 -25.31
CA GLY A 601 5.46 12.81 -26.61
C GLY A 601 3.94 13.03 -26.72
N ASN A 602 3.32 12.45 -27.76
CA ASN A 602 1.88 12.61 -27.99
C ASN A 602 1.05 11.71 -27.08
N LEU A 603 -0.08 12.22 -26.54
CA LEU A 603 -1.04 11.45 -25.72
C LEU A 603 -1.80 10.38 -26.52
N ASP A 604 -2.01 10.62 -27.81
CA ASP A 604 -2.88 9.79 -28.64
C ASP A 604 -2.15 8.54 -29.19
N ASP A 605 -0.81 8.50 -29.07
CA ASP A 605 -0.04 7.31 -29.41
C ASP A 605 0.73 6.75 -28.19
N PRO A 606 0.06 5.91 -27.38
CA PRO A 606 0.62 5.39 -26.14
C PRO A 606 1.77 4.39 -26.36
N PHE A 607 1.98 3.89 -27.60
CA PHE A 607 3.01 2.93 -27.94
C PHE A 607 4.04 3.49 -28.91
N ALA A 608 3.94 4.78 -29.33
CA ALA A 608 4.95 5.41 -30.16
C ALA A 608 6.33 5.30 -29.50
N THR A 609 7.21 4.61 -30.17
CA THR A 609 8.62 4.58 -29.83
C THR A 609 9.23 5.89 -30.31
N THR A 610 9.28 6.90 -29.46
CA THR A 610 10.26 7.98 -29.65
C THR A 610 11.60 7.34 -29.41
N ASP A 611 12.40 7.23 -30.46
CA ASP A 611 13.76 6.71 -30.41
C ASP A 611 14.52 7.40 -29.27
N GLY A 612 14.84 6.64 -28.21
CA GLY A 612 15.67 7.06 -27.11
C GLY A 612 14.98 7.28 -25.75
N LEU A 613 13.65 7.07 -25.56
CA LEU A 613 12.95 7.46 -24.32
C LEU A 613 11.95 6.43 -23.78
N GLN A 614 12.29 5.16 -23.84
CA GLN A 614 11.59 4.11 -23.06
C GLN A 614 12.08 3.98 -21.61
N GLU A 615 13.07 4.79 -21.22
CA GLU A 615 13.75 4.64 -19.92
C GLU A 615 13.34 5.75 -18.95
N ASP A 616 13.30 5.37 -17.70
CA ASP A 616 13.21 6.29 -16.55
C ASP A 616 14.31 7.35 -16.69
N GLY A 617 13.97 8.61 -16.45
CA GLY A 617 14.88 9.71 -16.68
C GLY A 617 14.95 10.72 -15.56
N GLU A 618 16.02 11.47 -15.55
CA GLU A 618 16.21 12.59 -14.61
C GLU A 618 16.21 13.91 -15.39
N ILE A 619 15.58 14.93 -14.79
CA ILE A 619 15.65 16.31 -15.24
C ILE A 619 16.20 17.14 -14.09
N VAL A 620 17.31 17.80 -14.34
CA VAL A 620 17.97 18.66 -13.36
C VAL A 620 17.83 20.11 -13.81
N VAL A 621 17.12 20.91 -13.00
CA VAL A 621 17.05 22.35 -13.20
C VAL A 621 18.33 22.97 -12.65
N PRO A 622 19.08 23.75 -13.45
CA PRO A 622 20.26 24.44 -12.96
C PRO A 622 19.87 25.51 -11.94
N GLY A 623 20.71 25.72 -10.92
CA GLY A 623 20.55 26.82 -9.98
C GLY A 623 21.37 28.04 -10.43
N ILE A 624 20.88 29.24 -10.09
CA ILE A 624 21.68 30.46 -10.20
C ILE A 624 22.70 30.48 -9.06
N PRO A 625 24.00 30.71 -9.33
CA PRO A 625 24.99 30.82 -8.28
C PRO A 625 24.56 31.87 -7.23
N CYS A 626 24.62 31.53 -5.98
CA CYS A 626 24.27 32.42 -4.90
C CYS A 626 25.55 32.86 -4.18
N ASP A 627 25.95 34.10 -4.40
CA ASP A 627 27.04 34.76 -3.69
C ASP A 627 26.65 35.26 -2.28
N LEU A 628 25.41 34.98 -1.88
CA LEU A 628 24.85 35.41 -0.62
C LEU A 628 25.43 34.56 0.54
N GLN A 629 26.29 35.16 1.33
CA GLN A 629 26.60 34.61 2.64
C GLN A 629 25.35 34.58 3.52
N PHE A 630 25.15 33.56 4.32
CA PHE A 630 24.01 33.36 5.20
C PHE A 630 23.64 34.60 6.04
N ASN A 631 24.64 35.40 6.43
CA ASN A 631 24.47 36.62 7.20
C ASN A 631 23.80 37.78 6.43
N THR A 632 23.81 37.76 5.11
CA THR A 632 23.15 38.80 4.28
C THR A 632 21.66 38.54 4.07
N LEU A 633 21.23 37.30 4.17
CA LEU A 633 19.80 36.91 4.10
C LEU A 633 19.01 37.35 5.35
N LEU A 634 19.71 37.53 6.46
CA LEU A 634 19.12 37.90 7.76
C LEU A 634 18.89 39.41 7.93
N ASN A 635 19.21 40.24 6.94
CA ASN A 635 19.03 41.68 7.06
C ASN A 635 17.61 42.09 6.68
N PRO A 636 16.74 42.43 7.67
CA PRO A 636 15.32 42.74 7.41
C PRO A 636 15.08 43.93 6.50
N ALA A 637 16.09 44.83 6.39
CA ALA A 637 16.00 46.04 5.57
C ALA A 637 15.99 45.77 4.04
N LYS A 638 16.56 44.62 3.60
CA LYS A 638 16.55 44.26 2.15
C LYS A 638 15.28 43.57 1.71
N ILE A 639 14.58 42.91 2.62
CA ILE A 639 13.34 42.19 2.33
C ILE A 639 12.20 43.18 2.07
N SER A 640 12.17 44.34 2.76
CA SER A 640 11.13 45.32 2.61
C SER A 640 11.22 46.17 1.32
N ASN A 641 12.43 46.35 0.76
CA ASN A 641 12.63 47.19 -0.44
C ASN A 641 12.32 46.49 -1.77
N LYS A 642 12.45 45.16 -1.84
CA LYS A 642 12.03 44.38 -3.05
C LYS A 642 10.52 44.28 -3.16
N ARG A 643 9.76 44.32 -2.04
CA ARG A 643 8.29 44.26 -2.04
C ARG A 643 7.62 45.50 -2.62
N LYS A 644 8.30 46.63 -2.73
CA LYS A 644 7.73 47.90 -3.22
C LYS A 644 7.86 48.11 -4.73
N GLN A 645 8.60 47.29 -5.45
CA GLN A 645 8.88 47.55 -6.88
C GLN A 645 8.14 46.62 -7.87
N GLU A 646 7.40 45.60 -7.42
CA GLU A 646 6.76 44.59 -8.33
C GLU A 646 5.26 44.38 -8.05
N GLU A 647 4.54 45.27 -7.40
CA GLU A 647 3.08 45.19 -7.30
C GLU A 647 2.39 45.65 -8.60
N THR A 648 2.41 44.82 -9.63
CA THR A 648 1.41 44.87 -10.70
C THR A 648 0.18 44.11 -10.22
N VAL A 649 -0.71 44.83 -9.55
CA VAL A 649 -1.99 44.30 -9.06
C VAL A 649 -2.90 44.03 -10.24
N VAL A 650 -3.12 42.77 -10.58
CA VAL A 650 -4.26 42.34 -11.38
C VAL A 650 -5.47 42.32 -10.44
N PRO A 651 -6.55 43.09 -10.71
CA PRO A 651 -7.70 43.10 -9.81
C PRO A 651 -8.44 41.76 -9.88
N ILE A 652 -8.35 40.97 -8.82
CA ILE A 652 -9.12 39.74 -8.66
C ILE A 652 -10.46 40.06 -8.00
N THR A 653 -11.54 39.84 -8.74
CA THR A 653 -12.92 40.19 -8.36
C THR A 653 -13.63 39.21 -7.44
N ALA A 654 -12.93 38.27 -6.77
CA ALA A 654 -13.55 37.37 -5.81
C ALA A 654 -12.65 37.12 -4.59
N LYS A 655 -13.06 37.63 -3.43
CA LYS A 655 -12.51 37.31 -2.12
C LYS A 655 -12.88 35.85 -1.79
N ARG A 656 -11.97 34.90 -1.99
CA ARG A 656 -12.15 33.48 -1.56
C ARG A 656 -11.43 33.26 -0.22
N LYS A 657 -12.10 32.58 0.73
CA LYS A 657 -11.55 32.25 2.04
C LYS A 657 -10.45 31.18 1.91
N ARG A 658 -9.33 31.38 2.59
CA ARG A 658 -8.24 30.38 2.74
C ARG A 658 -8.68 29.20 3.59
N TYR A 659 -8.21 27.99 3.24
CA TYR A 659 -8.24 26.85 4.14
C TYR A 659 -7.15 27.01 5.20
N SER A 660 -7.50 27.53 6.37
CA SER A 660 -6.54 27.80 7.45
C SER A 660 -5.75 26.53 7.83
N ILE A 661 -4.43 26.57 7.63
CA ILE A 661 -3.52 25.47 7.90
C ILE A 661 -3.44 25.16 9.40
N HIS A 662 -3.66 26.18 10.24
CA HIS A 662 -3.48 26.12 11.69
C HIS A 662 -4.77 26.00 12.51
N GLN A 663 -5.96 26.08 11.88
CA GLN A 663 -7.23 25.80 12.55
C GLN A 663 -7.58 24.32 12.44
N SER A 664 -6.93 23.50 13.27
CA SER A 664 -7.51 22.20 13.67
C SER A 664 -8.48 22.47 14.81
N PRO A 665 -9.76 22.01 14.77
CA PRO A 665 -10.55 21.95 15.97
C PRO A 665 -9.81 21.03 16.94
N LEU A 666 -9.52 21.54 18.14
CA LEU A 666 -9.16 20.72 19.29
C LEU A 666 -10.26 19.66 19.43
N ILE A 667 -9.94 18.44 19.05
CA ILE A 667 -10.73 17.26 19.44
C ILE A 667 -10.56 17.17 20.94
N ASN A 668 -11.59 17.61 21.67
CA ASN A 668 -11.72 17.30 23.10
C ASN A 668 -11.58 15.79 23.25
N GLN A 669 -10.46 15.38 23.84
CA GLN A 669 -10.36 14.06 24.48
C GLN A 669 -11.15 14.13 25.79
N SER A 670 -12.40 13.73 25.75
CA SER A 670 -13.15 13.27 26.92
C SER A 670 -14.35 12.48 26.39
N GLU A 671 -14.22 11.18 26.45
CA GLU A 671 -15.04 9.99 26.59
C GLU A 671 -14.58 8.82 25.74
#